data_a74a3298c5e3f3647f796bf5837c2fd2
#
_entry.id   a74a3298c5e3f3647f796bf5837c2fd2
#
_cell.length_a   1.000
_cell.length_b   1.000
_cell.length_c   1.000
_cell.angle_alpha   90.00
_cell.angle_beta   90.00
_cell.angle_gamma   90.00
#
_symmetry.space_group_name_H-M   'P 1'
#
loop_
_entity.id
_entity.type
_entity.pdbx_description
1 polymer ?
#
loop_
_entity_poly.entity_id
_entity_poly.type
_entity_poly.pdbx_seq_one_letter_code
_entity_poly.pdbx_strand_id
1 'polypeptide(L)'
;PRAGCATQICDAWVERMCDATRELLHLEEGKITIDDIAAMCVDTTCCSVVFMDDDGTSLYPCIMWCDMRAGAKETKDVLAQAKKKNETTRVRRRSVMGMAKTIRVNCDGEGPVSAEWMVPKALWMKRHEREVFDRATRVCEYQDYMNFRLTRRYCASANNVSVRWHFREEDGKKVPPKELLEALELEDLLEKWPKEVLKCGEVVGNITEEAFEKLFKGAKYREIPVVQGGADAFIGMVGLGAIHPKTMALITGSSHLHLAVTEKSMFGKGMFGAYENALVPEAKFIVEGGQTSTGSITNWFKEQFNCTYEDIFKEAEEIPIGCEGLVALDHFQGNRTPHVDAESKGCFTGLTLKHSRAHMFRAILESICFGTKAVVDTMRKNGTKIETIVIAGGATRSRFWLQMHADVTNCEVIVTECPDAPALGCAILASVGVGIYQNAEEACGRMVKRLETIKPNKKSTTEYEKVYEKAYSKLYGLCKTLRKEREEEEEEEDAIDNNAVKKRKASDDTVSIDKCDDSSTLKIAPSLLAAPDHANLISATSIALDASADWIHVDVFDGQFVPVVTFGPSTVQSLRRNFPTAFLDCHLSCQNPEFYIENGLGESASQISFHPEAVETFTERKKMCEKIKFQYNKRASMSINPSTELEDTSVFELLELNLLDCVNVLAVQPGFGGQTLQPDALEKVKRLRARSKTVDIQVDGGVNLETIESVVEAGANVVVSGSFIFRDNAGKEKEAIDMLRAFRR
;
A
#
# COMPACT_ATOMS: atom_id res chain seq x y z
N PRO A 1 9.20 7.66 4.31
CA PRO A 1 8.13 7.69 3.29
C PRO A 1 6.77 7.76 3.99
N ARG A 2 5.85 8.60 3.48
CA ARG A 2 4.47 8.63 3.99
C ARG A 2 3.86 7.22 3.87
N ALA A 3 3.01 6.82 4.81
CA ALA A 3 2.32 5.54 4.73
C ALA A 3 1.60 5.41 3.38
N GLY A 4 1.79 4.29 2.68
CA GLY A 4 1.27 4.06 1.34
C GLY A 4 2.07 4.71 0.20
N CYS A 5 3.15 5.44 0.47
CA CYS A 5 4.04 5.96 -0.56
C CYS A 5 5.20 4.98 -0.82
N ALA A 6 5.45 4.71 -2.08
CA ALA A 6 6.57 3.87 -2.53
C ALA A 6 7.28 4.57 -3.69
N THR A 7 8.52 4.95 -3.48
CA THR A 7 9.33 5.62 -4.51
C THR A 7 10.72 5.01 -4.60
N GLN A 8 11.33 5.12 -5.79
CA GLN A 8 12.72 4.71 -6.03
C GLN A 8 13.45 5.76 -6.87
N ILE A 9 14.76 5.87 -6.67
CA ILE A 9 15.61 6.75 -7.46
C ILE A 9 15.72 6.20 -8.88
N CYS A 10 15.34 6.99 -9.88
CA CYS A 10 15.29 6.54 -11.27
C CYS A 10 16.65 6.07 -11.79
N ASP A 11 17.72 6.80 -11.50
CA ASP A 11 19.07 6.44 -11.98
C ASP A 11 19.61 5.14 -11.37
N ALA A 12 19.17 4.78 -10.15
CA ALA A 12 19.60 3.56 -9.51
C ALA A 12 19.24 2.29 -10.32
N TRP A 13 18.11 2.28 -11.03
CA TRP A 13 17.73 1.16 -11.88
C TRP A 13 18.58 1.10 -13.15
N VAL A 14 18.93 2.25 -13.73
CA VAL A 14 19.84 2.33 -14.87
C VAL A 14 21.22 1.79 -14.48
N GLU A 15 21.71 2.16 -13.29
CA GLU A 15 22.97 1.64 -12.75
C GLU A 15 22.92 0.12 -12.53
N ARG A 16 21.84 -0.38 -11.91
CA ARG A 16 21.66 -1.83 -11.70
C ARG A 16 21.54 -2.61 -13.00
N MET A 17 20.87 -2.08 -14.02
CA MET A 17 20.87 -2.68 -15.36
C MET A 17 22.27 -2.75 -15.93
N CYS A 18 23.06 -1.69 -15.81
CA CYS A 18 24.45 -1.68 -16.26
C CYS A 18 25.31 -2.72 -15.49
N ASP A 19 25.14 -2.80 -14.16
CA ASP A 19 25.86 -3.77 -13.33
C ASP A 19 25.51 -5.21 -13.73
N ALA A 20 24.21 -5.51 -13.82
CA ALA A 20 23.72 -6.84 -14.21
C ALA A 20 24.19 -7.26 -15.61
N THR A 21 24.20 -6.33 -16.56
CA THR A 21 24.69 -6.60 -17.93
C THR A 21 26.16 -6.97 -17.92
N ARG A 22 26.99 -6.25 -17.16
CA ARG A 22 28.42 -6.54 -17.05
C ARG A 22 28.68 -7.85 -16.32
N GLU A 23 27.94 -8.11 -15.24
CA GLU A 23 28.04 -9.37 -14.50
C GLU A 23 27.68 -10.57 -15.37
N LEU A 24 26.59 -10.48 -16.15
CA LEU A 24 26.18 -11.53 -17.08
C LEU A 24 27.26 -11.82 -18.12
N LEU A 25 27.86 -10.80 -18.74
CA LEU A 25 28.93 -10.98 -19.70
C LEU A 25 30.18 -11.58 -19.07
N HIS A 26 30.47 -11.24 -17.81
CA HIS A 26 31.58 -11.83 -17.06
C HIS A 26 31.34 -13.32 -16.72
N LEU A 27 30.13 -13.65 -16.26
CA LEU A 27 29.76 -15.05 -15.94
C LEU A 27 29.74 -15.96 -17.15
N GLU A 28 29.43 -15.43 -18.33
CA GLU A 28 29.40 -16.16 -19.60
C GLU A 28 30.67 -15.93 -20.44
N GLU A 29 31.79 -15.48 -19.82
CA GLU A 29 33.06 -15.21 -20.52
C GLU A 29 33.52 -16.40 -21.35
N GLY A 30 33.80 -16.10 -22.62
CA GLY A 30 34.20 -17.12 -23.61
C GLY A 30 33.03 -17.88 -24.27
N LYS A 31 31.76 -17.66 -23.82
CA LYS A 31 30.56 -18.22 -24.47
C LYS A 31 29.76 -17.16 -25.21
N ILE A 32 29.66 -15.97 -24.63
CA ILE A 32 28.89 -14.83 -25.17
C ILE A 32 29.82 -13.61 -25.18
N THR A 33 29.82 -12.91 -26.30
CA THR A 33 30.53 -11.65 -26.48
C THR A 33 29.52 -10.54 -26.79
N ILE A 34 29.97 -9.29 -26.74
CA ILE A 34 29.10 -8.14 -27.12
C ILE A 34 28.68 -8.28 -28.60
N ASP A 35 29.48 -8.89 -29.45
CA ASP A 35 29.16 -9.09 -30.87
C ASP A 35 28.02 -10.09 -31.09
N ASP A 36 27.72 -10.92 -30.12
CA ASP A 36 26.59 -11.86 -30.15
C ASP A 36 25.25 -11.22 -29.76
N ILE A 37 25.25 -9.97 -29.23
CA ILE A 37 24.02 -9.26 -28.82
C ILE A 37 23.34 -8.65 -30.02
N ALA A 38 22.26 -9.23 -30.50
CA ALA A 38 21.52 -8.76 -31.68
C ALA A 38 20.62 -7.54 -31.38
N ALA A 39 19.99 -7.50 -30.21
CA ALA A 39 19.10 -6.41 -29.78
C ALA A 39 18.90 -6.41 -28.27
N MET A 40 18.30 -5.35 -27.74
CA MET A 40 17.87 -5.21 -26.34
C MET A 40 16.36 -4.94 -26.28
N CYS A 41 15.70 -5.45 -25.25
CA CYS A 41 14.33 -5.11 -24.92
C CYS A 41 14.20 -4.98 -23.41
N VAL A 42 13.41 -4.02 -22.94
CA VAL A 42 13.22 -3.72 -21.52
C VAL A 42 11.75 -3.86 -21.17
N ASP A 43 11.47 -4.56 -20.09
CA ASP A 43 10.18 -4.55 -19.38
C ASP A 43 10.35 -3.99 -17.98
N THR A 44 9.29 -3.50 -17.39
CA THR A 44 9.24 -3.04 -16.00
C THR A 44 7.85 -3.26 -15.41
N THR A 45 7.73 -3.02 -14.10
CA THR A 45 6.43 -2.97 -13.45
C THR A 45 5.54 -1.88 -14.06
N CYS A 46 4.27 -2.20 -14.33
CA CYS A 46 3.28 -1.25 -14.83
C CYS A 46 2.91 -0.21 -13.77
N CYS A 47 2.56 1.00 -14.18
CA CYS A 47 2.19 2.12 -13.30
C CYS A 47 3.34 2.69 -12.45
N SER A 48 4.58 2.47 -12.84
CA SER A 48 5.74 3.15 -12.24
C SER A 48 6.04 4.43 -13.03
N VAL A 49 5.71 5.58 -12.42
CA VAL A 49 5.60 6.87 -13.13
C VAL A 49 6.82 7.77 -12.88
N VAL A 50 7.39 8.30 -13.95
CA VAL A 50 8.54 9.20 -13.94
C VAL A 50 8.15 10.58 -14.45
N PHE A 51 8.58 11.63 -13.73
CA PHE A 51 8.50 13.04 -14.10
C PHE A 51 9.91 13.53 -14.40
N MET A 52 10.19 13.95 -15.63
CA MET A 52 11.54 14.33 -16.06
C MET A 52 11.53 15.58 -16.95
N ASP A 53 12.71 16.19 -17.08
CA ASP A 53 12.97 17.27 -18.04
C ASP A 53 13.31 16.73 -19.46
N ASP A 54 13.65 17.63 -20.38
CA ASP A 54 13.99 17.28 -21.76
C ASP A 54 15.28 16.50 -21.90
N ASP A 55 16.21 16.64 -20.95
CA ASP A 55 17.47 15.91 -20.93
C ASP A 55 17.32 14.51 -20.34
N GLY A 56 16.15 14.21 -19.74
CA GLY A 56 15.87 12.94 -19.07
C GLY A 56 16.35 12.87 -17.63
N THR A 57 16.59 14.05 -17.01
CA THR A 57 16.84 14.13 -15.58
C THR A 57 15.53 13.98 -14.83
N SER A 58 15.44 13.00 -13.95
CA SER A 58 14.27 12.81 -13.10
C SER A 58 14.15 13.96 -12.10
N LEU A 59 13.00 14.64 -12.12
CA LEU A 59 12.69 15.77 -11.22
C LEU A 59 12.05 15.33 -9.91
N TYR A 60 11.62 14.08 -9.84
CA TYR A 60 11.03 13.43 -8.68
C TYR A 60 11.40 11.94 -8.69
N PRO A 61 11.54 11.30 -7.53
CA PRO A 61 11.73 9.84 -7.50
C PRO A 61 10.59 9.13 -8.22
N CYS A 62 10.88 8.03 -8.92
CA CYS A 62 9.86 7.23 -9.59
C CYS A 62 8.76 6.83 -8.61
N ILE A 63 7.51 7.13 -8.92
CA ILE A 63 6.35 6.72 -8.14
C ILE A 63 6.01 5.29 -8.52
N MET A 64 6.30 4.35 -7.62
CA MET A 64 6.21 2.91 -7.88
C MET A 64 4.76 2.44 -8.09
N TRP A 65 4.63 1.29 -8.73
CA TRP A 65 3.33 0.65 -9.01
C TRP A 65 2.46 0.44 -7.75
N CYS A 66 3.08 0.10 -6.62
CA CYS A 66 2.39 -0.14 -5.34
C CYS A 66 2.15 1.14 -4.52
N ASP A 67 2.43 2.30 -5.08
CA ASP A 67 2.25 3.58 -4.38
C ASP A 67 0.78 3.99 -4.35
N MET A 68 0.25 4.19 -3.16
CA MET A 68 -1.15 4.50 -2.89
C MET A 68 -1.38 5.98 -2.53
N ARG A 69 -0.39 6.88 -2.75
CA ARG A 69 -0.50 8.31 -2.38
C ARG A 69 -1.66 9.04 -3.03
N ALA A 70 -2.02 8.66 -4.25
CA ALA A 70 -3.17 9.20 -4.98
C ALA A 70 -4.54 8.74 -4.42
N GLY A 71 -4.54 8.18 -3.23
CA GLY A 71 -5.60 7.70 -2.37
C GLY A 71 -7.07 7.99 -2.70
N ALA A 72 -7.89 8.09 -1.66
CA ALA A 72 -9.35 8.16 -1.82
C ALA A 72 -9.87 9.41 -2.55
N LYS A 73 -9.13 10.53 -2.54
CA LYS A 73 -9.61 11.79 -3.14
C LYS A 73 -9.43 11.80 -4.65
N GLU A 74 -8.22 11.53 -5.13
CA GLU A 74 -7.90 11.54 -6.57
C GLU A 74 -8.67 10.43 -7.30
N THR A 75 -8.74 9.23 -6.73
CA THR A 75 -9.50 8.12 -7.31
C THR A 75 -11.00 8.40 -7.37
N LYS A 76 -11.58 9.02 -6.32
CA LYS A 76 -12.99 9.43 -6.30
C LYS A 76 -13.28 10.52 -7.32
N ASP A 77 -12.39 11.50 -7.49
CA ASP A 77 -12.56 12.57 -8.47
C ASP A 77 -12.51 12.03 -9.89
N VAL A 78 -11.55 11.15 -10.23
CA VAL A 78 -11.46 10.49 -11.54
C VAL A 78 -12.75 9.69 -11.82
N LEU A 79 -13.21 8.91 -10.84
CA LEU A 79 -14.44 8.12 -10.99
C LEU A 79 -15.69 9.00 -11.11
N ALA A 80 -15.79 10.09 -10.33
CA ALA A 80 -16.92 11.01 -10.35
C ALA A 80 -17.03 11.77 -11.69
N GLN A 81 -15.93 12.25 -12.22
CA GLN A 81 -15.92 12.90 -13.54
C GLN A 81 -16.28 11.92 -14.67
N ALA A 82 -15.79 10.70 -14.57
CA ALA A 82 -16.18 9.63 -15.47
C ALA A 82 -17.68 9.33 -15.43
N LYS A 83 -18.31 9.32 -14.26
CA LYS A 83 -19.76 9.09 -14.07
C LYS A 83 -20.63 10.30 -14.49
N LYS A 84 -20.24 11.55 -14.15
CA LYS A 84 -21.01 12.76 -14.46
C LYS A 84 -21.31 12.93 -15.96
N LYS A 85 -20.35 12.64 -16.83
CA LYS A 85 -20.59 12.71 -18.27
C LYS A 85 -21.52 11.61 -18.79
N ASN A 86 -21.63 10.48 -18.11
CA ASN A 86 -22.61 9.44 -18.43
C ASN A 86 -24.07 9.90 -18.20
N GLU A 87 -24.32 10.74 -17.17
CA GLU A 87 -25.68 11.25 -16.86
C GLU A 87 -26.13 12.38 -17.79
N THR A 88 -25.24 13.33 -18.11
CA THR A 88 -25.55 14.46 -19.01
C THR A 88 -25.74 14.04 -20.47
N THR A 89 -25.27 12.88 -20.87
CA THR A 89 -25.29 12.39 -22.25
C THR A 89 -26.48 11.47 -22.57
N ARG A 90 -27.38 11.20 -21.62
CA ARG A 90 -28.70 10.61 -21.94
C ARG A 90 -29.51 11.50 -22.92
N VAL A 91 -29.13 12.76 -23.10
CA VAL A 91 -29.84 13.74 -23.94
C VAL A 91 -29.20 13.96 -25.34
N ARG A 92 -27.96 13.54 -25.60
CA ARG A 92 -27.32 13.71 -26.95
C ARG A 92 -26.64 12.45 -27.46
N ARG A 93 -27.38 11.63 -28.19
CA ARG A 93 -27.01 10.27 -28.69
C ARG A 93 -25.73 10.12 -29.55
N ARG A 94 -24.98 11.17 -29.91
CA ARG A 94 -23.80 11.07 -30.80
C ARG A 94 -22.43 11.38 -30.16
N SER A 95 -22.34 12.06 -29.04
CA SER A 95 -21.07 12.44 -28.36
C SER A 95 -20.65 11.48 -27.22
N VAL A 96 -21.51 10.54 -26.84
CA VAL A 96 -21.41 9.67 -25.65
C VAL A 96 -20.47 8.50 -25.82
N MET A 97 -20.12 8.16 -27.05
CA MET A 97 -19.37 6.95 -27.37
C MET A 97 -17.89 7.01 -26.90
N GLY A 98 -17.30 8.20 -26.71
CA GLY A 98 -15.91 8.39 -26.34
C GLY A 98 -15.59 7.95 -24.90
N MET A 99 -16.23 8.54 -23.89
CA MET A 99 -15.87 8.31 -22.48
C MET A 99 -16.35 6.95 -21.91
N ALA A 100 -17.54 6.51 -22.29
CA ALA A 100 -18.01 5.18 -21.95
C ALA A 100 -17.06 4.08 -22.46
N LYS A 101 -16.41 4.30 -23.63
CA LYS A 101 -15.40 3.39 -24.17
C LYS A 101 -14.10 3.38 -23.36
N THR A 102 -13.64 4.52 -22.85
CA THR A 102 -12.39 4.66 -22.11
C THR A 102 -12.42 3.90 -20.79
N ILE A 103 -13.58 3.86 -20.13
CA ILE A 103 -13.74 3.24 -18.81
C ILE A 103 -14.17 1.78 -18.93
N ARG A 104 -14.65 1.32 -20.08
CA ARG A 104 -15.09 -0.06 -20.27
C ARG A 104 -14.03 -1.11 -19.96
N VAL A 105 -12.75 -0.79 -20.14
CA VAL A 105 -11.63 -1.65 -19.75
C VAL A 105 -11.56 -1.92 -18.25
N ASN A 106 -12.27 -1.16 -17.42
CA ASN A 106 -12.36 -1.32 -15.98
C ASN A 106 -13.75 -1.85 -15.60
N CYS A 107 -13.93 -3.16 -15.63
CA CYS A 107 -15.17 -3.86 -15.26
C CYS A 107 -16.42 -3.30 -15.98
N ASP A 108 -16.32 -3.05 -17.30
CA ASP A 108 -17.35 -2.40 -18.14
C ASP A 108 -17.77 -1.01 -17.62
N GLY A 109 -16.83 -0.27 -17.01
CA GLY A 109 -17.04 1.07 -16.50
C GLY A 109 -17.58 1.15 -15.06
N GLU A 110 -17.80 0.01 -14.41
CA GLU A 110 -18.32 -0.06 -13.04
C GLU A 110 -17.23 -0.27 -11.97
N GLY A 111 -16.01 -0.59 -12.39
CA GLY A 111 -14.91 -0.87 -11.47
C GLY A 111 -14.38 0.37 -10.75
N PRO A 112 -13.74 0.20 -9.59
CA PRO A 112 -13.07 1.28 -8.89
C PRO A 112 -11.86 1.76 -9.69
N VAL A 113 -11.54 3.03 -9.58
CA VAL A 113 -10.26 3.58 -10.04
C VAL A 113 -9.21 3.30 -8.97
N SER A 114 -8.07 2.73 -9.37
CA SER A 114 -6.97 2.48 -8.44
C SER A 114 -6.06 3.69 -8.30
N ALA A 115 -5.58 3.95 -7.08
CA ALA A 115 -4.53 4.92 -6.80
C ALA A 115 -3.20 4.61 -7.50
N GLU A 116 -3.01 3.35 -7.89
CA GLU A 116 -1.83 2.87 -8.59
C GLU A 116 -1.70 3.42 -10.02
N TRP A 117 -2.81 3.83 -10.66
CA TRP A 117 -2.83 4.17 -12.07
C TRP A 117 -2.22 5.53 -12.40
N MET A 118 -1.80 5.71 -13.66
CA MET A 118 -1.13 6.91 -14.17
C MET A 118 -1.94 8.19 -13.91
N VAL A 119 -3.23 8.23 -14.28
CA VAL A 119 -4.04 9.45 -14.18
C VAL A 119 -4.23 9.92 -12.73
N PRO A 120 -4.61 9.06 -11.76
CA PRO A 120 -4.64 9.45 -10.35
C PRO A 120 -3.30 9.96 -9.82
N LYS A 121 -2.18 9.31 -10.16
CA LYS A 121 -0.83 9.74 -9.74
C LYS A 121 -0.47 11.11 -10.33
N ALA A 122 -0.73 11.32 -11.62
CA ALA A 122 -0.50 12.62 -12.26
C ALA A 122 -1.37 13.73 -11.64
N LEU A 123 -2.64 13.44 -11.34
CA LEU A 123 -3.53 14.37 -10.65
C LEU A 123 -3.02 14.71 -9.25
N TRP A 124 -2.53 13.72 -8.51
CA TRP A 124 -1.91 13.94 -7.20
C TRP A 124 -0.67 14.84 -7.31
N MET A 125 0.23 14.57 -8.26
CA MET A 125 1.42 15.39 -8.49
C MET A 125 1.06 16.84 -8.82
N LYS A 126 0.06 17.06 -9.70
CA LYS A 126 -0.40 18.41 -10.04
C LYS A 126 -0.96 19.16 -8.83
N ARG A 127 -1.57 18.47 -7.86
CA ARG A 127 -2.18 19.07 -6.66
C ARG A 127 -1.21 19.29 -5.52
N HIS A 128 -0.27 18.38 -5.33
CA HIS A 128 0.57 18.33 -4.13
C HIS A 128 2.04 18.64 -4.37
N GLU A 129 2.52 18.45 -5.60
CA GLU A 129 3.90 18.70 -6.03
C GLU A 129 3.89 19.58 -7.30
N ARG A 130 3.16 20.68 -7.23
CA ARG A 130 2.86 21.56 -8.36
C ARG A 130 4.11 22.04 -9.09
N GLU A 131 5.16 22.45 -8.35
CA GLU A 131 6.42 22.92 -8.92
C GLU A 131 7.10 21.84 -9.77
N VAL A 132 7.13 20.60 -9.26
CA VAL A 132 7.68 19.45 -9.99
C VAL A 132 6.85 19.17 -11.24
N PHE A 133 5.51 19.13 -11.09
CA PHE A 133 4.61 18.88 -12.20
C PHE A 133 4.75 19.90 -13.32
N ASP A 134 4.83 21.20 -13.00
CA ASP A 134 4.96 22.29 -13.97
C ASP A 134 6.34 22.29 -14.65
N ARG A 135 7.42 22.00 -13.93
CA ARG A 135 8.79 21.90 -14.47
C ARG A 135 8.98 20.68 -15.36
N ALA A 136 8.28 19.58 -15.08
CA ALA A 136 8.39 18.38 -15.89
C ALA A 136 7.87 18.64 -17.32
N THR A 137 8.73 18.42 -18.30
CA THR A 137 8.36 18.50 -19.72
C THR A 137 7.90 17.14 -20.24
N ARG A 138 8.24 16.06 -19.53
CA ARG A 138 7.91 14.68 -19.90
C ARG A 138 7.41 13.89 -18.71
N VAL A 139 6.35 13.09 -18.93
CA VAL A 139 5.75 12.17 -17.96
C VAL A 139 5.52 10.83 -18.66
N CYS A 140 6.10 9.76 -18.14
CA CYS A 140 6.04 8.44 -18.78
C CYS A 140 6.08 7.30 -17.74
N GLU A 141 5.91 6.08 -18.24
CA GLU A 141 6.23 4.88 -17.49
C GLU A 141 7.75 4.71 -17.34
N TYR A 142 8.14 3.97 -16.30
CA TYR A 142 9.55 3.70 -16.06
C TYR A 142 10.20 2.93 -17.23
N GLN A 143 9.48 2.04 -17.88
CA GLN A 143 9.94 1.31 -19.06
C GLN A 143 10.28 2.28 -20.22
N ASP A 144 9.43 3.29 -20.47
CA ASP A 144 9.67 4.29 -21.50
C ASP A 144 10.84 5.22 -21.12
N TYR A 145 11.01 5.51 -19.81
CA TYR A 145 12.18 6.20 -19.29
C TYR A 145 13.48 5.42 -19.56
N MET A 146 13.48 4.11 -19.32
CA MET A 146 14.66 3.26 -19.59
C MET A 146 15.00 3.27 -21.08
N ASN A 147 14.01 3.15 -21.95
CA ASN A 147 14.21 3.25 -23.41
C ASN A 147 14.77 4.63 -23.81
N PHE A 148 14.26 5.72 -23.21
CA PHE A 148 14.79 7.07 -23.44
C PHE A 148 16.25 7.18 -22.99
N ARG A 149 16.62 6.61 -21.84
CA ARG A 149 18.00 6.62 -21.33
C ARG A 149 18.96 5.83 -22.24
N LEU A 150 18.47 4.79 -22.92
CA LEU A 150 19.25 4.00 -23.87
C LEU A 150 19.36 4.67 -25.25
N THR A 151 18.29 5.28 -25.75
CA THR A 151 18.17 5.68 -27.17
C THR A 151 18.00 7.18 -27.41
N ARG A 152 17.69 7.96 -26.37
CA ARG A 152 17.27 9.36 -26.44
C ARG A 152 15.96 9.59 -27.22
N ARG A 153 15.23 8.52 -27.61
CA ARG A 153 13.91 8.62 -28.25
C ARG A 153 12.80 8.53 -27.21
N TYR A 154 11.91 9.51 -27.20
CA TYR A 154 10.78 9.61 -26.28
C TYR A 154 9.52 9.05 -26.92
N CYS A 155 9.14 7.83 -26.58
CA CYS A 155 7.95 7.13 -27.06
C CYS A 155 7.34 6.31 -25.92
N ALA A 156 6.07 5.94 -26.06
CA ALA A 156 5.37 5.09 -25.10
C ALA A 156 5.11 3.70 -25.67
N SER A 157 5.02 2.71 -24.76
CA SER A 157 4.55 1.37 -25.12
C SER A 157 3.03 1.33 -25.30
N ALA A 158 2.58 0.76 -26.40
CA ALA A 158 1.15 0.49 -26.64
C ALA A 158 0.54 -0.39 -25.54
N ASN A 159 1.33 -1.22 -24.90
CA ASN A 159 0.92 -2.01 -23.74
C ASN A 159 0.57 -1.11 -22.55
N ASN A 160 1.52 -0.30 -22.08
CA ASN A 160 1.37 0.55 -20.91
C ASN A 160 0.20 1.54 -21.06
N VAL A 161 0.12 2.23 -22.20
CA VAL A 161 -0.95 3.23 -22.44
C VAL A 161 -2.34 2.60 -22.52
N SER A 162 -2.45 1.36 -23.05
CA SER A 162 -3.74 0.66 -23.13
C SER A 162 -4.22 0.15 -21.79
N VAL A 163 -3.30 -0.30 -20.93
CA VAL A 163 -3.65 -1.02 -19.71
C VAL A 163 -4.03 -0.06 -18.58
N ARG A 164 -3.30 1.04 -18.38
CA ARG A 164 -3.45 1.90 -17.18
C ARG A 164 -3.52 3.41 -17.44
N TRP A 165 -3.32 3.88 -18.69
CA TRP A 165 -3.43 5.30 -19.05
C TRP A 165 -4.76 5.64 -19.69
N HIS A 166 -5.65 4.66 -19.86
CA HIS A 166 -6.96 4.79 -20.49
C HIS A 166 -6.92 5.20 -21.98
N PHE A 167 -5.81 4.96 -22.69
CA PHE A 167 -5.79 5.11 -24.14
C PHE A 167 -6.71 4.07 -24.78
N ARG A 168 -7.38 4.47 -25.84
CA ARG A 168 -8.28 3.61 -26.63
C ARG A 168 -7.74 3.40 -28.04
N GLU A 169 -8.20 2.37 -28.69
CA GLU A 169 -7.89 2.09 -30.08
C GLU A 169 -8.91 2.81 -30.97
N GLU A 170 -8.45 3.67 -31.92
CA GLU A 170 -9.25 4.32 -32.93
C GLU A 170 -8.49 4.29 -34.25
N ASP A 171 -9.08 3.72 -35.28
CA ASP A 171 -8.51 3.63 -36.64
C ASP A 171 -7.05 3.10 -36.67
N GLY A 172 -6.74 2.10 -35.82
CA GLY A 172 -5.42 1.49 -35.74
C GLY A 172 -4.39 2.31 -34.93
N LYS A 173 -4.82 3.34 -34.20
CA LYS A 173 -3.96 4.21 -33.39
C LYS A 173 -4.40 4.26 -31.92
N LYS A 174 -3.45 4.42 -31.04
CA LYS A 174 -3.71 4.68 -29.63
C LYS A 174 -4.03 6.16 -29.40
N VAL A 175 -5.22 6.45 -28.91
CA VAL A 175 -5.74 7.80 -28.69
C VAL A 175 -5.87 8.08 -27.18
N PRO A 176 -5.31 9.19 -26.68
CA PRO A 176 -5.40 9.54 -25.27
C PRO A 176 -6.82 9.91 -24.82
N PRO A 177 -7.15 9.78 -23.53
CA PRO A 177 -8.48 10.08 -22.99
C PRO A 177 -8.71 11.59 -22.76
N LYS A 178 -8.71 12.40 -23.83
CA LYS A 178 -8.75 13.87 -23.76
C LYS A 178 -9.89 14.38 -22.89
N GLU A 179 -11.11 13.88 -23.11
CA GLU A 179 -12.29 14.34 -22.38
C GLU A 179 -12.22 14.06 -20.87
N LEU A 180 -11.55 12.97 -20.47
CA LEU A 180 -11.31 12.67 -19.07
C LEU A 180 -10.30 13.65 -18.47
N LEU A 181 -9.20 13.92 -19.17
CA LEU A 181 -8.17 14.84 -18.71
C LEU A 181 -8.71 16.28 -18.60
N GLU A 182 -9.47 16.77 -19.59
CA GLU A 182 -10.16 18.06 -19.52
C GLU A 182 -11.12 18.15 -18.32
N ALA A 183 -11.89 17.10 -18.06
CA ALA A 183 -12.81 17.07 -16.91
C ALA A 183 -12.12 17.06 -15.54
N LEU A 184 -10.84 16.69 -15.52
CA LEU A 184 -9.99 16.69 -14.32
C LEU A 184 -9.07 17.93 -14.22
N GLU A 185 -9.17 18.85 -15.17
CA GLU A 185 -8.25 19.99 -15.31
C GLU A 185 -6.78 19.52 -15.41
N LEU A 186 -6.56 18.43 -16.16
CA LEU A 186 -5.27 17.74 -16.32
C LEU A 186 -4.84 17.66 -17.82
N GLU A 187 -5.41 18.51 -18.67
CA GLU A 187 -5.15 18.52 -20.13
C GLU A 187 -3.70 18.84 -20.49
N ASP A 188 -2.96 19.56 -19.63
CA ASP A 188 -1.54 19.84 -19.77
C ASP A 188 -0.67 18.56 -19.73
N LEU A 189 -1.17 17.48 -19.17
CA LEU A 189 -0.51 16.18 -19.21
C LEU A 189 -0.38 15.65 -20.65
N LEU A 190 -1.32 16.00 -21.55
CA LEU A 190 -1.25 15.62 -22.95
C LEU A 190 0.02 16.13 -23.63
N GLU A 191 0.51 17.32 -23.25
CA GLU A 191 1.75 17.86 -23.82
C GLU A 191 3.00 17.18 -23.21
N LYS A 192 2.89 16.63 -22.03
CA LYS A 192 3.98 15.95 -21.31
C LYS A 192 4.10 14.46 -21.66
N TRP A 193 3.02 13.86 -22.15
CA TRP A 193 3.01 12.45 -22.57
C TRP A 193 3.72 12.23 -23.92
N PRO A 194 4.33 11.04 -24.16
CA PRO A 194 4.89 10.71 -25.46
C PRO A 194 3.84 10.84 -26.56
N LYS A 195 4.19 11.53 -27.64
CA LYS A 195 3.31 11.70 -28.82
C LYS A 195 3.30 10.46 -29.72
N GLU A 196 4.38 9.69 -29.65
CA GLU A 196 4.56 8.46 -30.39
C GLU A 196 4.28 7.26 -29.49
N VAL A 197 3.49 6.32 -29.98
CA VAL A 197 3.18 5.06 -29.28
C VAL A 197 3.62 3.91 -30.17
N LEU A 198 4.57 3.12 -29.70
CA LEU A 198 5.11 1.96 -30.41
C LEU A 198 4.48 0.67 -29.88
N LYS A 199 4.29 -0.30 -30.77
CA LYS A 199 3.85 -1.65 -30.40
C LYS A 199 5.01 -2.43 -29.77
N CYS A 200 4.69 -3.40 -28.91
CA CYS A 200 5.70 -4.33 -28.42
C CYS A 200 6.35 -5.07 -29.59
N GLY A 201 7.66 -5.13 -29.61
CA GLY A 201 8.44 -5.70 -30.71
C GLY A 201 8.87 -4.69 -31.80
N GLU A 202 8.38 -3.44 -31.79
CA GLU A 202 8.88 -2.42 -32.72
C GLU A 202 10.20 -1.80 -32.23
N VAL A 203 11.09 -1.43 -33.15
CA VAL A 203 12.37 -0.82 -32.81
C VAL A 203 12.20 0.60 -32.32
N VAL A 204 12.62 0.88 -31.09
CA VAL A 204 12.66 2.23 -30.51
C VAL A 204 13.76 3.06 -31.18
N GLY A 205 14.95 2.50 -31.32
CA GLY A 205 16.14 3.16 -31.87
C GLY A 205 17.39 2.35 -31.56
N ASN A 206 18.54 2.86 -31.94
CA ASN A 206 19.81 2.28 -31.52
C ASN A 206 20.26 2.86 -30.19
N ILE A 207 20.98 2.05 -29.42
CA ILE A 207 21.65 2.51 -28.19
C ILE A 207 22.62 3.65 -28.52
N THR A 208 22.65 4.70 -27.69
CA THR A 208 23.62 5.80 -27.84
C THR A 208 25.03 5.38 -27.41
N GLU A 209 26.07 6.09 -27.89
CA GLU A 209 27.44 5.86 -27.46
C GLU A 209 27.60 6.01 -25.93
N GLU A 210 26.93 6.99 -25.32
CA GLU A 210 26.93 7.20 -23.87
C GLU A 210 26.37 6.01 -23.10
N ALA A 211 25.21 5.50 -23.51
CA ALA A 211 24.57 4.36 -22.89
C ALA A 211 25.38 3.06 -23.14
N PHE A 212 25.93 2.92 -24.34
CA PHE A 212 26.81 1.79 -24.68
C PHE A 212 28.04 1.73 -23.78
N GLU A 213 28.74 2.86 -23.60
CA GLU A 213 29.92 2.91 -22.72
C GLU A 213 29.57 2.60 -21.25
N LYS A 214 28.40 3.03 -20.77
CA LYS A 214 27.94 2.69 -19.42
C LYS A 214 27.65 1.19 -19.25
N LEU A 215 27.07 0.55 -20.26
CA LEU A 215 26.75 -0.89 -20.23
C LEU A 215 27.98 -1.77 -20.44
N PHE A 216 28.82 -1.43 -21.42
CA PHE A 216 29.86 -2.31 -21.97
C PHE A 216 31.29 -1.78 -21.78
N LYS A 217 31.52 -0.97 -20.82
CA LYS A 217 32.76 -0.31 -20.36
C LYS A 217 34.03 -0.69 -21.12
N GLY A 218 34.58 0.22 -21.94
CA GLY A 218 35.82 0.04 -22.67
C GLY A 218 35.68 -0.82 -23.93
N ALA A 219 34.51 -1.29 -24.29
CA ALA A 219 34.28 -1.97 -25.55
C ALA A 219 34.14 -0.98 -26.71
N LYS A 220 34.51 -1.43 -27.92
CA LYS A 220 34.29 -0.61 -29.11
C LYS A 220 32.81 -0.44 -29.38
N TYR A 221 32.34 0.82 -29.53
CA TYR A 221 30.95 1.12 -29.85
C TYR A 221 30.48 0.40 -31.11
N ARG A 222 29.26 -0.14 -31.01
CA ARG A 222 28.48 -0.64 -32.13
C ARG A 222 27.00 -0.30 -31.90
N GLU A 223 26.27 -0.19 -32.97
CA GLU A 223 24.82 -0.02 -32.90
C GLU A 223 24.15 -1.31 -32.45
N ILE A 224 23.35 -1.21 -31.38
CA ILE A 224 22.47 -2.29 -30.91
C ILE A 224 21.05 -1.73 -30.87
N PRO A 225 20.11 -2.29 -31.63
CA PRO A 225 18.71 -1.89 -31.58
C PRO A 225 18.09 -2.13 -30.21
N VAL A 226 17.34 -1.15 -29.72
CA VAL A 226 16.49 -1.28 -28.55
C VAL A 226 15.05 -1.44 -29.03
N VAL A 227 14.38 -2.48 -28.57
CA VAL A 227 13.05 -2.88 -29.00
C VAL A 227 12.04 -2.56 -27.90
N GLN A 228 10.85 -2.12 -28.28
CA GLN A 228 9.78 -1.74 -27.37
C GLN A 228 9.24 -2.96 -26.64
N GLY A 229 9.34 -2.92 -25.30
CA GLY A 229 8.68 -3.84 -24.38
C GLY A 229 7.40 -3.26 -23.79
N GLY A 230 7.11 -3.60 -22.55
CA GLY A 230 5.90 -3.15 -21.83
C GLY A 230 5.91 -3.59 -20.37
N ALA A 231 4.73 -3.77 -19.80
CA ALA A 231 4.57 -4.25 -18.43
C ALA A 231 4.97 -5.73 -18.30
N ASP A 232 5.76 -6.03 -17.28
CA ASP A 232 6.37 -7.34 -16.98
C ASP A 232 5.42 -8.54 -17.14
N ALA A 233 4.23 -8.46 -16.55
CA ALA A 233 3.23 -9.53 -16.62
C ALA A 233 2.72 -9.78 -18.04
N PHE A 234 2.55 -8.74 -18.85
CA PHE A 234 2.11 -8.87 -20.25
C PHE A 234 3.25 -9.36 -21.13
N ILE A 235 4.46 -8.90 -20.90
CA ILE A 235 5.65 -9.42 -21.58
C ILE A 235 5.88 -10.88 -21.19
N GLY A 236 5.60 -11.25 -19.92
CA GLY A 236 5.60 -12.62 -19.44
C GLY A 236 4.63 -13.54 -20.20
N MET A 237 3.45 -13.03 -20.67
CA MET A 237 2.57 -13.82 -21.54
C MET A 237 3.28 -14.29 -22.81
N VAL A 238 4.09 -13.41 -23.41
CA VAL A 238 4.90 -13.74 -24.62
C VAL A 238 5.92 -14.79 -24.26
N GLY A 239 6.64 -14.62 -23.14
CA GLY A 239 7.64 -15.59 -22.69
C GLY A 239 7.06 -16.95 -22.29
N LEU A 240 5.78 -17.01 -21.97
CA LEU A 240 5.04 -18.24 -21.72
C LEU A 240 4.43 -18.83 -23.00
N GLY A 241 4.49 -18.14 -24.14
CA GLY A 241 3.78 -18.51 -25.36
C GLY A 241 2.26 -18.48 -25.24
N ALA A 242 1.73 -17.76 -24.25
CA ALA A 242 0.28 -17.65 -23.99
C ALA A 242 -0.33 -16.50 -24.81
N ILE A 243 -0.09 -16.50 -26.12
CA ILE A 243 -0.46 -15.42 -27.05
C ILE A 243 -1.66 -15.76 -27.96
N HIS A 244 -2.25 -16.92 -27.79
CA HIS A 244 -3.38 -17.39 -28.62
C HIS A 244 -4.69 -17.45 -27.84
N PRO A 245 -5.84 -17.30 -28.53
CA PRO A 245 -7.15 -17.55 -27.94
C PRO A 245 -7.25 -18.92 -27.27
N LYS A 246 -8.07 -19.02 -26.21
CA LYS A 246 -8.29 -20.17 -25.34
C LYS A 246 -7.14 -20.47 -24.36
N THR A 247 -6.06 -19.69 -24.41
CA THR A 247 -4.93 -19.80 -23.50
C THR A 247 -4.95 -18.67 -22.49
N MET A 248 -4.65 -18.98 -21.23
CA MET A 248 -4.50 -18.04 -20.15
C MET A 248 -3.10 -18.16 -19.53
N ALA A 249 -2.39 -17.07 -19.39
CA ALA A 249 -1.21 -16.99 -18.53
C ALA A 249 -1.66 -16.80 -17.08
N LEU A 250 -1.13 -17.64 -16.18
CA LEU A 250 -1.29 -17.50 -14.73
C LEU A 250 0.06 -17.20 -14.10
N ILE A 251 0.23 -15.94 -13.69
CA ILE A 251 1.48 -15.46 -13.06
C ILE A 251 1.28 -15.50 -11.56
N THR A 252 2.04 -16.37 -10.89
CA THR A 252 1.89 -16.67 -9.47
C THR A 252 3.01 -16.06 -8.64
N GLY A 253 2.62 -15.13 -7.77
CA GLY A 253 3.51 -14.44 -6.83
C GLY A 253 2.85 -14.34 -5.46
N SER A 254 3.02 -13.22 -4.78
CA SER A 254 2.24 -12.86 -3.58
C SER A 254 0.73 -12.74 -3.88
N SER A 255 0.41 -12.33 -5.10
CA SER A 255 -0.91 -12.33 -5.73
C SER A 255 -0.90 -13.19 -6.99
N HIS A 256 -2.08 -13.51 -7.56
CA HIS A 256 -2.19 -14.15 -8.87
C HIS A 256 -2.74 -13.18 -9.90
N LEU A 257 -2.08 -13.10 -11.05
CA LEU A 257 -2.56 -12.37 -12.21
C LEU A 257 -2.96 -13.36 -13.33
N HIS A 258 -4.15 -13.16 -13.87
CA HIS A 258 -4.76 -14.00 -14.88
C HIS A 258 -4.92 -13.18 -16.15
N LEU A 259 -4.20 -13.51 -17.22
CA LEU A 259 -4.23 -12.82 -18.49
C LEU A 259 -4.66 -13.79 -19.58
N ALA A 260 -5.78 -13.55 -20.23
CA ALA A 260 -6.31 -14.45 -21.26
C ALA A 260 -6.49 -13.72 -22.58
N VAL A 261 -6.16 -14.41 -23.69
CA VAL A 261 -6.38 -13.90 -25.04
C VAL A 261 -7.79 -14.25 -25.50
N THR A 262 -8.48 -13.28 -26.12
CA THR A 262 -9.83 -13.45 -26.64
C THR A 262 -9.92 -13.16 -28.13
N GLU A 263 -10.88 -13.81 -28.82
CA GLU A 263 -11.10 -13.60 -30.26
C GLU A 263 -11.83 -12.27 -30.56
N LYS A 264 -12.54 -11.73 -29.58
CA LYS A 264 -13.37 -10.53 -29.70
C LYS A 264 -13.18 -9.60 -28.52
N SER A 265 -13.42 -8.32 -28.74
CA SER A 265 -13.48 -7.34 -27.66
C SER A 265 -14.64 -7.68 -26.72
N MET A 266 -14.33 -7.96 -25.46
CA MET A 266 -15.29 -8.34 -24.42
C MET A 266 -15.06 -7.54 -23.15
N PHE A 267 -16.15 -7.08 -22.56
CA PHE A 267 -16.14 -6.32 -21.31
C PHE A 267 -17.12 -6.97 -20.36
N GLY A 268 -16.85 -6.93 -19.07
CA GLY A 268 -17.74 -7.54 -18.10
C GLY A 268 -17.44 -7.16 -16.66
N LYS A 269 -18.44 -7.31 -15.82
CA LYS A 269 -18.30 -7.08 -14.38
C LYS A 269 -17.26 -8.02 -13.79
N GLY A 270 -16.36 -7.47 -12.95
CA GLY A 270 -15.31 -8.25 -12.30
C GLY A 270 -14.14 -8.64 -13.21
N MET A 271 -14.06 -8.09 -14.42
CA MET A 271 -13.03 -8.38 -15.41
C MET A 271 -12.45 -7.06 -15.95
N PHE A 272 -11.14 -7.01 -16.20
CA PHE A 272 -10.45 -5.87 -16.77
C PHE A 272 -10.06 -6.16 -18.25
N GLY A 273 -9.98 -5.12 -19.07
CA GLY A 273 -9.83 -5.28 -20.54
C GLY A 273 -11.22 -5.25 -21.20
N ALA A 274 -11.43 -5.56 -22.48
CA ALA A 274 -10.40 -6.08 -23.39
C ALA A 274 -9.43 -4.96 -23.81
N TYR A 275 -8.15 -5.21 -23.62
CA TYR A 275 -7.09 -4.35 -24.13
C TYR A 275 -6.81 -4.72 -25.59
N GLU A 276 -7.20 -3.85 -26.52
CA GLU A 276 -7.07 -4.10 -27.95
C GLU A 276 -5.68 -3.71 -28.45
N ASN A 277 -5.01 -4.57 -29.22
CA ASN A 277 -3.67 -4.34 -29.78
C ASN A 277 -2.65 -3.82 -28.76
N ALA A 278 -2.71 -4.37 -27.54
CA ALA A 278 -1.90 -3.94 -26.41
C ALA A 278 -0.57 -4.71 -26.29
N LEU A 279 -0.37 -5.78 -27.02
CA LEU A 279 0.82 -6.64 -26.91
C LEU A 279 1.35 -7.00 -28.31
N VAL A 280 1.15 -8.21 -28.75
CA VAL A 280 1.55 -8.70 -30.07
C VAL A 280 0.31 -8.93 -30.93
N PRO A 281 0.44 -8.93 -32.27
CA PRO A 281 -0.71 -9.08 -33.18
C PRO A 281 -1.55 -10.34 -32.92
N GLU A 282 -0.91 -11.43 -32.52
CA GLU A 282 -1.55 -12.72 -32.23
C GLU A 282 -2.48 -12.64 -31.00
N ALA A 283 -2.14 -11.77 -30.05
CA ALA A 283 -2.94 -11.48 -28.85
C ALA A 283 -3.74 -10.18 -29.01
N LYS A 284 -4.59 -10.11 -30.03
CA LYS A 284 -5.32 -8.88 -30.40
C LYS A 284 -6.15 -8.30 -29.25
N PHE A 285 -6.82 -9.12 -28.45
CA PHE A 285 -7.59 -8.70 -27.30
C PHE A 285 -7.16 -9.47 -26.08
N ILE A 286 -6.82 -8.76 -25.02
CA ILE A 286 -6.40 -9.37 -23.74
C ILE A 286 -7.39 -8.95 -22.66
N VAL A 287 -7.84 -9.91 -21.87
CA VAL A 287 -8.63 -9.68 -20.67
C VAL A 287 -7.84 -10.08 -19.44
N GLU A 288 -8.08 -9.38 -18.34
CA GLU A 288 -7.36 -9.51 -17.09
C GLU A 288 -8.31 -9.80 -15.94
N GLY A 289 -7.92 -10.71 -15.06
CA GLY A 289 -8.49 -10.93 -13.74
C GLY A 289 -7.39 -11.11 -12.70
N GLY A 290 -7.73 -11.12 -11.44
CA GLY A 290 -6.70 -11.26 -10.40
C GLY A 290 -7.25 -11.67 -9.04
N GLN A 291 -6.35 -12.28 -8.26
CA GLN A 291 -6.51 -12.53 -6.83
C GLN A 291 -5.48 -11.68 -6.09
N THR A 292 -5.91 -10.92 -5.11
CA THR A 292 -5.08 -9.96 -4.37
C THR A 292 -4.09 -10.61 -3.42
N SER A 293 -4.43 -11.78 -2.88
CA SER A 293 -3.60 -12.54 -1.96
C SER A 293 -3.64 -14.03 -2.30
N THR A 294 -2.45 -14.62 -2.47
CA THR A 294 -2.27 -16.04 -2.80
C THR A 294 -0.99 -16.56 -2.14
N GLY A 295 0.18 -16.36 -2.75
CA GLY A 295 1.46 -16.69 -2.11
C GLY A 295 1.69 -15.93 -0.80
N SER A 296 1.11 -14.73 -0.66
CA SER A 296 1.12 -14.00 0.61
C SER A 296 0.38 -14.76 1.73
N ILE A 297 -0.73 -15.44 1.42
CA ILE A 297 -1.47 -16.24 2.42
C ILE A 297 -0.63 -17.46 2.83
N THR A 298 0.01 -18.15 1.86
CA THR A 298 0.87 -19.29 2.17
C THR A 298 2.09 -18.88 3.00
N ASN A 299 2.67 -17.70 2.72
CA ASN A 299 3.77 -17.17 3.51
C ASN A 299 3.32 -16.77 4.92
N TRP A 300 2.20 -16.05 5.04
CA TRP A 300 1.59 -15.73 6.32
C TRP A 300 1.36 -17.00 7.15
N PHE A 301 0.79 -18.06 6.55
CA PHE A 301 0.57 -19.34 7.24
C PHE A 301 1.89 -19.94 7.75
N LYS A 302 2.91 -20.00 6.89
CA LYS A 302 4.24 -20.50 7.25
C LYS A 302 4.82 -19.77 8.46
N GLU A 303 4.68 -18.44 8.51
CA GLU A 303 5.16 -17.61 9.62
C GLU A 303 4.35 -17.84 10.90
N GLN A 304 3.01 -17.88 10.81
CA GLN A 304 2.14 -18.08 11.97
C GLN A 304 2.33 -19.46 12.63
N PHE A 305 2.57 -20.51 11.82
CA PHE A 305 2.74 -21.87 12.32
C PHE A 305 4.20 -22.31 12.45
N ASN A 306 5.15 -21.41 12.22
CA ASN A 306 6.60 -21.66 12.30
C ASN A 306 7.00 -22.97 11.62
N CYS A 307 6.63 -23.16 10.36
CA CYS A 307 6.90 -24.35 9.58
C CYS A 307 7.65 -24.05 8.28
N THR A 308 8.24 -25.08 7.66
CA THR A 308 8.83 -24.95 6.32
C THR A 308 7.81 -25.27 5.24
N TYR A 309 8.03 -24.77 4.02
CA TYR A 309 7.17 -25.16 2.90
C TYR A 309 7.27 -26.65 2.59
N GLU A 310 8.46 -27.23 2.70
CA GLU A 310 8.69 -28.66 2.44
C GLU A 310 7.81 -29.53 3.34
N ASP A 311 7.82 -29.28 4.64
CA ASP A 311 7.06 -30.04 5.61
C ASP A 311 5.55 -29.87 5.40
N ILE A 312 5.11 -28.62 5.32
CA ILE A 312 3.66 -28.33 5.30
C ILE A 312 2.99 -28.75 3.99
N PHE A 313 3.68 -28.70 2.84
CA PHE A 313 3.17 -29.24 1.59
C PHE A 313 3.03 -30.75 1.64
N LYS A 314 4.01 -31.45 2.22
CA LYS A 314 3.97 -32.89 2.40
C LYS A 314 2.82 -33.32 3.34
N GLU A 315 2.64 -32.62 4.46
CA GLU A 315 1.52 -32.87 5.38
C GLU A 315 0.16 -32.63 4.69
N ALA A 316 0.04 -31.54 3.90
CA ALA A 316 -1.19 -31.16 3.20
C ALA A 316 -1.55 -32.12 2.06
N GLU A 317 -0.59 -32.79 1.44
CA GLU A 317 -0.82 -33.75 0.37
C GLU A 317 -1.59 -35.00 0.87
N GLU A 318 -1.38 -35.39 2.14
CA GLU A 318 -2.08 -36.49 2.79
C GLU A 318 -3.56 -36.20 3.14
N ILE A 319 -3.95 -34.93 3.16
CA ILE A 319 -5.31 -34.49 3.50
C ILE A 319 -6.23 -34.71 2.28
N PRO A 320 -7.43 -35.28 2.45
CA PRO A 320 -8.35 -35.51 1.33
C PRO A 320 -8.91 -34.21 0.77
N ILE A 321 -9.42 -34.27 -0.47
CA ILE A 321 -10.12 -33.17 -1.15
C ILE A 321 -11.28 -32.68 -0.28
N GLY A 322 -11.38 -31.34 -0.11
CA GLY A 322 -12.38 -30.69 0.70
C GLY A 322 -12.09 -30.73 2.21
N CYS A 323 -10.86 -31.14 2.59
CA CYS A 323 -10.32 -31.00 3.95
C CYS A 323 -11.28 -31.45 5.06
N GLU A 324 -11.98 -32.58 4.85
CA GLU A 324 -13.01 -33.13 5.78
C GLU A 324 -14.12 -32.12 6.17
N GLY A 325 -14.40 -31.14 5.28
CA GLY A 325 -15.44 -30.12 5.47
C GLY A 325 -14.90 -28.75 5.90
N LEU A 326 -13.58 -28.59 6.08
CA LEU A 326 -12.97 -27.31 6.31
C LEU A 326 -12.77 -26.56 4.98
N VAL A 327 -13.30 -25.36 4.86
CA VAL A 327 -13.16 -24.52 3.66
C VAL A 327 -12.65 -23.14 4.06
N ALA A 328 -11.71 -22.60 3.28
CA ALA A 328 -11.21 -21.24 3.45
C ALA A 328 -11.72 -20.33 2.32
N LEU A 329 -11.73 -19.01 2.57
CA LEU A 329 -11.93 -17.96 1.58
C LEU A 329 -10.63 -17.15 1.46
N ASP A 330 -10.08 -17.06 0.26
CA ASP A 330 -8.77 -16.46 -0.04
C ASP A 330 -8.74 -14.92 -0.07
N HIS A 331 -9.78 -14.24 0.42
CA HIS A 331 -9.92 -12.79 0.40
C HIS A 331 -9.15 -12.06 1.52
N PHE A 332 -7.95 -12.49 1.88
CA PHE A 332 -7.16 -11.92 2.98
C PHE A 332 -6.77 -10.44 2.77
N GLN A 333 -6.73 -9.98 1.53
CA GLN A 333 -6.49 -8.58 1.14
C GLN A 333 -7.56 -8.07 0.15
N GLY A 334 -8.83 -8.37 0.43
CA GLY A 334 -9.91 -8.05 -0.48
C GLY A 334 -10.05 -9.02 -1.64
N ASN A 335 -10.96 -8.73 -2.56
CA ASN A 335 -11.18 -9.50 -3.78
C ASN A 335 -11.16 -8.59 -5.02
N ARG A 336 -10.31 -8.92 -6.00
CA ARG A 336 -10.24 -8.20 -7.28
C ARG A 336 -11.23 -8.76 -8.29
N THR A 337 -11.22 -10.05 -8.53
CA THR A 337 -12.12 -10.76 -9.44
C THR A 337 -12.75 -11.94 -8.69
N PRO A 338 -14.08 -12.16 -8.75
CA PRO A 338 -15.09 -11.48 -9.56
C PRO A 338 -15.81 -10.32 -8.87
N HIS A 339 -15.60 -10.08 -7.57
CA HIS A 339 -16.49 -9.23 -6.77
C HIS A 339 -16.08 -7.75 -6.75
N VAL A 340 -14.79 -7.45 -6.99
CA VAL A 340 -14.21 -6.09 -6.96
C VAL A 340 -14.50 -5.41 -5.61
N ASP A 341 -14.25 -6.16 -4.53
CA ASP A 341 -14.55 -5.76 -3.15
C ASP A 341 -13.26 -5.72 -2.32
N ALA A 342 -12.71 -4.52 -2.15
CA ALA A 342 -11.46 -4.29 -1.39
C ALA A 342 -11.64 -4.56 0.12
N GLU A 343 -12.87 -4.46 0.64
CA GLU A 343 -13.17 -4.64 2.06
C GLU A 343 -13.46 -6.11 2.43
N SER A 344 -13.53 -7.00 1.44
CA SER A 344 -13.75 -8.43 1.70
C SER A 344 -12.60 -9.01 2.53
N LYS A 345 -12.92 -9.88 3.49
CA LYS A 345 -11.96 -10.54 4.38
C LYS A 345 -11.95 -12.04 4.15
N GLY A 346 -10.78 -12.65 4.38
CA GLY A 346 -10.64 -14.10 4.41
C GLY A 346 -11.33 -14.71 5.63
N CYS A 347 -11.73 -15.98 5.51
CA CYS A 347 -12.30 -16.73 6.62
C CYS A 347 -12.01 -18.22 6.49
N PHE A 348 -12.18 -18.94 7.61
CA PHE A 348 -12.28 -20.39 7.66
C PHE A 348 -13.66 -20.78 8.18
N THR A 349 -14.26 -21.80 7.59
CA THR A 349 -15.55 -22.35 8.05
C THR A 349 -15.49 -23.88 8.12
N GLY A 350 -16.23 -24.45 9.06
CA GLY A 350 -16.27 -25.90 9.27
C GLY A 350 -15.17 -26.46 10.18
N LEU A 351 -14.43 -25.63 10.93
CA LEU A 351 -13.40 -26.08 11.87
C LEU A 351 -13.99 -27.00 12.95
N THR A 352 -13.30 -28.10 13.22
CA THR A 352 -13.56 -29.04 14.33
C THR A 352 -12.25 -29.40 15.01
N LEU A 353 -12.31 -30.05 16.18
CA LEU A 353 -11.11 -30.50 16.91
C LEU A 353 -10.29 -31.58 16.17
N LYS A 354 -10.78 -32.11 15.07
CA LYS A 354 -10.04 -33.05 14.22
C LYS A 354 -9.07 -32.39 13.27
N HIS A 355 -9.33 -31.12 12.93
CA HIS A 355 -8.54 -30.42 11.94
C HIS A 355 -7.18 -29.99 12.52
N SER A 356 -6.11 -30.38 11.83
CA SER A 356 -4.74 -30.00 12.11
C SER A 356 -4.30 -28.80 11.26
N ARG A 357 -3.08 -28.30 11.49
CA ARG A 357 -2.44 -27.29 10.62
C ARG A 357 -2.39 -27.72 9.15
N ALA A 358 -2.21 -29.01 8.89
CA ALA A 358 -2.21 -29.57 7.52
C ALA A 358 -3.55 -29.39 6.82
N HIS A 359 -4.66 -29.59 7.51
CA HIS A 359 -6.00 -29.34 6.99
C HIS A 359 -6.21 -27.85 6.68
N MET A 360 -5.76 -26.94 7.56
CA MET A 360 -5.86 -25.51 7.34
C MET A 360 -5.03 -25.05 6.13
N PHE A 361 -3.79 -25.56 5.99
CA PHE A 361 -2.94 -25.23 4.86
C PHE A 361 -3.51 -25.78 3.55
N ARG A 362 -4.01 -27.02 3.56
CA ARG A 362 -4.70 -27.60 2.41
C ARG A 362 -5.92 -26.78 2.01
N ALA A 363 -6.75 -26.36 2.97
CA ALA A 363 -7.90 -25.51 2.71
C ALA A 363 -7.51 -24.16 2.09
N ILE A 364 -6.37 -23.58 2.50
CA ILE A 364 -5.80 -22.40 1.85
C ILE A 364 -5.41 -22.68 0.40
N LEU A 365 -4.68 -23.76 0.11
CA LEU A 365 -4.31 -24.12 -1.26
C LEU A 365 -5.53 -24.34 -2.15
N GLU A 366 -6.54 -25.06 -1.63
CA GLU A 366 -7.81 -25.27 -2.33
C GLU A 366 -8.55 -23.94 -2.57
N SER A 367 -8.59 -23.04 -1.58
CA SER A 367 -9.25 -21.74 -1.71
C SER A 367 -8.61 -20.87 -2.79
N ILE A 368 -7.28 -20.87 -2.89
CA ILE A 368 -6.55 -20.15 -3.95
C ILE A 368 -6.89 -20.73 -5.33
N CYS A 369 -6.96 -22.07 -5.45
CA CYS A 369 -7.38 -22.71 -6.70
C CYS A 369 -8.85 -22.43 -7.03
N PHE A 370 -9.74 -22.38 -6.03
CA PHE A 370 -11.14 -21.99 -6.21
C PHE A 370 -11.29 -20.53 -6.62
N GLY A 371 -10.46 -19.64 -6.08
CA GLY A 371 -10.37 -18.25 -6.53
C GLY A 371 -9.93 -18.15 -7.99
N THR A 372 -8.91 -18.92 -8.40
CA THR A 372 -8.51 -19.05 -9.82
C THR A 372 -9.69 -19.56 -10.67
N LYS A 373 -10.44 -20.57 -10.21
CA LYS A 373 -11.65 -21.07 -10.88
C LYS A 373 -12.70 -19.96 -10.99
N ALA A 374 -12.94 -19.19 -9.95
CA ALA A 374 -13.89 -18.08 -9.98
C ALA A 374 -13.52 -17.02 -11.02
N VAL A 375 -12.22 -16.73 -11.19
CA VAL A 375 -11.70 -15.86 -12.26
C VAL A 375 -11.97 -16.47 -13.65
N VAL A 376 -11.58 -17.74 -13.87
CA VAL A 376 -11.80 -18.47 -15.12
C VAL A 376 -13.27 -18.52 -15.47
N ASP A 377 -14.14 -18.84 -14.51
CA ASP A 377 -15.59 -18.91 -14.72
C ASP A 377 -16.20 -17.54 -15.02
N THR A 378 -15.66 -16.46 -14.42
CA THR A 378 -16.05 -15.08 -14.75
C THR A 378 -15.71 -14.74 -16.19
N MET A 379 -14.50 -15.07 -16.64
CA MET A 379 -14.08 -14.88 -18.02
C MET A 379 -14.93 -15.72 -18.98
N ARG A 380 -15.20 -16.99 -18.65
CA ARG A 380 -16.06 -17.87 -19.45
C ARG A 380 -17.50 -17.36 -19.56
N LYS A 381 -18.09 -16.87 -18.48
CA LYS A 381 -19.43 -16.24 -18.47
C LYS A 381 -19.52 -15.01 -19.36
N ASN A 382 -18.43 -14.28 -19.47
CA ASN A 382 -18.32 -13.12 -20.38
C ASN A 382 -17.92 -13.53 -21.82
N GLY A 383 -17.81 -14.82 -22.13
CA GLY A 383 -17.62 -15.35 -23.49
C GLY A 383 -16.17 -15.73 -23.84
N THR A 384 -15.20 -15.60 -22.93
CA THR A 384 -13.82 -16.06 -23.14
C THR A 384 -13.76 -17.58 -22.99
N LYS A 385 -13.24 -18.28 -23.99
CA LYS A 385 -12.94 -19.71 -23.88
C LYS A 385 -11.56 -19.88 -23.26
N ILE A 386 -11.44 -20.63 -22.19
CA ILE A 386 -10.15 -20.98 -21.55
C ILE A 386 -10.09 -22.49 -21.45
N GLU A 387 -9.13 -23.09 -22.16
CA GLU A 387 -8.90 -24.56 -22.21
C GLU A 387 -7.54 -24.90 -21.61
N THR A 388 -6.57 -23.99 -21.70
CA THR A 388 -5.18 -24.17 -21.26
C THR A 388 -4.75 -23.02 -20.37
N ILE A 389 -4.05 -23.35 -19.28
CA ILE A 389 -3.39 -22.39 -18.39
C ILE A 389 -1.88 -22.62 -18.49
N VAL A 390 -1.13 -21.60 -18.88
CA VAL A 390 0.34 -21.63 -18.82
C VAL A 390 0.74 -20.89 -17.55
N ILE A 391 1.38 -21.61 -16.63
CA ILE A 391 1.65 -21.11 -15.28
C ILE A 391 3.12 -20.78 -15.09
N ALA A 392 3.41 -19.67 -14.41
CA ALA A 392 4.76 -19.26 -14.00
C ALA A 392 4.78 -18.78 -12.55
N GLY A 393 5.97 -18.75 -11.95
CA GLY A 393 6.20 -18.20 -10.61
C GLY A 393 6.16 -19.26 -9.50
N GLY A 394 5.85 -18.84 -8.27
CA GLY A 394 6.02 -19.65 -7.06
C GLY A 394 5.27 -20.99 -7.02
N ALA A 395 4.09 -21.07 -7.61
CA ALA A 395 3.29 -22.28 -7.63
C ALA A 395 3.93 -23.44 -8.42
N THR A 396 4.83 -23.14 -9.37
CA THR A 396 5.51 -24.17 -10.17
C THR A 396 6.45 -25.07 -9.36
N ARG A 397 6.78 -24.66 -8.13
CA ARG A 397 7.64 -25.44 -7.22
C ARG A 397 6.93 -26.64 -6.59
N SER A 398 5.60 -26.75 -6.68
CA SER A 398 4.83 -27.84 -6.10
C SER A 398 4.00 -28.55 -7.16
N ARG A 399 4.41 -29.75 -7.54
CA ARG A 399 3.68 -30.60 -8.49
C ARG A 399 2.26 -30.91 -8.03
N PHE A 400 2.08 -31.09 -6.72
CA PHE A 400 0.80 -31.28 -6.07
C PHE A 400 -0.13 -30.07 -6.28
N TRP A 401 0.37 -28.84 -6.09
CA TRP A 401 -0.43 -27.63 -6.28
C TRP A 401 -0.75 -27.35 -7.75
N LEU A 402 0.17 -27.69 -8.66
CA LEU A 402 -0.09 -27.62 -10.10
C LEU A 402 -1.22 -28.57 -10.53
N GLN A 403 -1.22 -29.82 -10.02
CA GLN A 403 -2.30 -30.77 -10.28
C GLN A 403 -3.65 -30.25 -9.73
N MET A 404 -3.63 -29.64 -8.54
CA MET A 404 -4.81 -29.01 -7.95
C MET A 404 -5.37 -27.89 -8.84
N HIS A 405 -4.52 -27.02 -9.39
CA HIS A 405 -4.96 -26.02 -10.36
C HIS A 405 -5.61 -26.64 -11.58
N ALA A 406 -5.04 -27.70 -12.15
CA ALA A 406 -5.62 -28.39 -13.30
C ALA A 406 -6.99 -29.00 -12.96
N ASP A 407 -7.08 -29.71 -11.83
CA ASP A 407 -8.30 -30.41 -11.40
C ASP A 407 -9.43 -29.44 -11.06
N VAL A 408 -9.14 -28.36 -10.34
CA VAL A 408 -10.13 -27.36 -9.91
C VAL A 408 -10.65 -26.53 -11.08
N THR A 409 -9.79 -26.11 -12.01
CA THR A 409 -10.19 -25.27 -13.14
C THR A 409 -10.72 -26.06 -14.33
N ASN A 410 -10.50 -27.37 -14.33
CA ASN A 410 -10.73 -28.28 -15.46
C ASN A 410 -10.05 -27.78 -16.74
N CYS A 411 -8.79 -27.35 -16.62
CA CYS A 411 -7.92 -26.89 -17.70
C CYS A 411 -6.64 -27.70 -17.75
N GLU A 412 -6.06 -27.88 -18.93
CA GLU A 412 -4.65 -28.32 -19.00
C GLU A 412 -3.74 -27.23 -18.42
N VAL A 413 -2.81 -27.64 -17.53
CA VAL A 413 -1.79 -26.75 -16.98
C VAL A 413 -0.45 -27.05 -17.63
N ILE A 414 0.19 -26.05 -18.20
CA ILE A 414 1.49 -26.14 -18.85
C ILE A 414 2.52 -25.37 -18.00
N VAL A 415 3.65 -26.01 -17.74
CA VAL A 415 4.83 -25.38 -17.15
C VAL A 415 5.90 -25.27 -18.22
N THR A 416 6.56 -24.10 -18.31
CA THR A 416 7.65 -23.85 -19.25
C THR A 416 9.02 -24.08 -18.58
N GLU A 417 10.06 -24.35 -19.39
CA GLU A 417 11.42 -24.58 -18.90
C GLU A 417 12.05 -23.31 -18.31
N CYS A 418 11.78 -22.14 -18.92
CA CYS A 418 12.31 -20.87 -18.45
C CYS A 418 11.51 -20.36 -17.24
N PRO A 419 12.17 -20.17 -16.08
CA PRO A 419 11.50 -19.67 -14.88
C PRO A 419 11.22 -18.18 -14.94
N ASP A 420 11.94 -17.42 -15.78
CA ASP A 420 11.81 -15.96 -15.94
C ASP A 420 11.08 -15.66 -17.26
N ALA A 421 9.78 -15.76 -17.21
CA ALA A 421 8.93 -15.52 -18.37
C ALA A 421 9.04 -14.09 -18.92
N PRO A 422 9.09 -13.00 -18.12
CA PRO A 422 9.28 -11.65 -18.65
C PRO A 422 10.58 -11.48 -19.42
N ALA A 423 11.70 -11.95 -18.89
CA ALA A 423 12.99 -11.89 -19.57
C ALA A 423 12.98 -12.65 -20.91
N LEU A 424 12.39 -13.86 -20.95
CA LEU A 424 12.21 -14.60 -22.20
C LEU A 424 11.27 -13.86 -23.17
N GLY A 425 10.23 -13.23 -22.66
CA GLY A 425 9.33 -12.40 -23.47
C GLY A 425 10.04 -11.21 -24.10
N CYS A 426 10.91 -10.52 -23.37
CA CYS A 426 11.78 -9.49 -23.89
C CYS A 426 12.71 -10.02 -25.01
N ALA A 427 13.33 -11.19 -24.81
CA ALA A 427 14.19 -11.81 -25.82
C ALA A 427 13.40 -12.18 -27.11
N ILE A 428 12.18 -12.69 -26.95
CA ILE A 428 11.27 -12.98 -28.08
C ILE A 428 10.95 -11.68 -28.83
N LEU A 429 10.53 -10.62 -28.16
CA LEU A 429 10.21 -9.33 -28.79
C LEU A 429 11.43 -8.71 -29.46
N ALA A 430 12.60 -8.78 -28.83
CA ALA A 430 13.86 -8.32 -29.40
C ALA A 430 14.19 -9.06 -30.69
N SER A 431 14.06 -10.39 -30.72
CA SER A 431 14.33 -11.23 -31.89
C SER A 431 13.40 -10.94 -33.08
N VAL A 432 12.12 -10.63 -32.79
CA VAL A 432 11.14 -10.21 -33.81
C VAL A 432 11.48 -8.81 -34.32
N GLY A 433 11.82 -7.89 -33.43
CA GLY A 433 12.11 -6.49 -33.78
C GLY A 433 13.28 -6.32 -34.73
N VAL A 434 14.27 -7.22 -34.67
CA VAL A 434 15.43 -7.21 -35.59
C VAL A 434 15.33 -8.26 -36.71
N GLY A 435 14.18 -8.91 -36.87
CA GLY A 435 13.88 -9.79 -37.99
C GLY A 435 14.56 -11.17 -37.91
N ILE A 436 15.01 -11.63 -36.73
CA ILE A 436 15.47 -13.01 -36.55
C ILE A 436 14.30 -13.99 -36.75
N TYR A 437 13.13 -13.63 -36.25
CA TYR A 437 11.86 -14.31 -36.49
C TYR A 437 10.85 -13.36 -37.12
N GLN A 438 9.92 -13.89 -37.92
CA GLN A 438 8.95 -13.07 -38.66
C GLN A 438 7.88 -12.46 -37.75
N ASN A 439 7.51 -13.15 -36.69
CA ASN A 439 6.45 -12.75 -35.75
C ASN A 439 6.61 -13.44 -34.39
N ALA A 440 5.76 -13.07 -33.43
CA ALA A 440 5.82 -13.62 -32.08
C ALA A 440 5.42 -15.11 -32.04
N GLU A 441 4.55 -15.58 -32.92
CA GLU A 441 4.16 -17.00 -33.01
C GLU A 441 5.35 -17.89 -33.36
N GLU A 442 6.10 -17.53 -34.40
CA GLU A 442 7.30 -18.25 -34.80
C GLU A 442 8.36 -18.23 -33.70
N ALA A 443 8.63 -17.05 -33.11
CA ALA A 443 9.61 -16.89 -32.05
C ALA A 443 9.25 -17.72 -30.80
N CYS A 444 7.98 -17.65 -30.35
CA CYS A 444 7.49 -18.49 -29.24
C CYS A 444 7.62 -19.99 -29.56
N GLY A 445 7.29 -20.41 -30.77
CA GLY A 445 7.41 -21.80 -31.20
C GLY A 445 8.86 -22.33 -31.16
N ARG A 446 9.87 -21.46 -31.26
CA ARG A 446 11.29 -21.81 -31.23
C ARG A 446 11.93 -21.64 -29.85
N MET A 447 11.55 -20.61 -29.10
CA MET A 447 12.21 -20.20 -27.87
C MET A 447 11.50 -20.70 -26.60
N VAL A 448 10.17 -20.86 -26.64
CA VAL A 448 9.41 -21.35 -25.47
C VAL A 448 9.39 -22.86 -25.47
N LYS A 449 10.07 -23.46 -24.50
CA LYS A 449 10.07 -24.91 -24.32
C LYS A 449 9.12 -25.31 -23.20
N ARG A 450 8.28 -26.30 -23.46
CA ARG A 450 7.38 -26.90 -22.46
C ARG A 450 8.18 -27.89 -21.63
N LEU A 451 8.14 -27.73 -20.30
CA LEU A 451 8.74 -28.67 -19.37
C LEU A 451 7.74 -29.81 -19.06
N GLU A 452 6.50 -29.44 -18.74
CA GLU A 452 5.47 -30.41 -18.35
C GLU A 452 4.08 -29.94 -18.80
N THR A 453 3.21 -30.92 -19.10
CA THR A 453 1.77 -30.68 -19.30
C THR A 453 0.97 -31.57 -18.36
N ILE A 454 0.18 -30.94 -17.52
CA ILE A 454 -0.62 -31.56 -16.46
C ILE A 454 -2.07 -31.56 -16.89
N LYS A 455 -2.65 -32.74 -17.02
CA LYS A 455 -4.07 -32.88 -17.38
C LYS A 455 -4.95 -33.00 -16.13
N PRO A 456 -6.16 -32.43 -16.17
CA PRO A 456 -7.10 -32.58 -15.06
C PRO A 456 -7.53 -34.05 -14.89
N ASN A 457 -7.60 -34.48 -13.63
CA ASN A 457 -8.13 -35.79 -13.26
C ASN A 457 -9.65 -35.66 -13.10
N LYS A 458 -10.42 -36.36 -13.94
CA LYS A 458 -11.89 -36.27 -13.98
C LYS A 458 -12.56 -36.56 -12.62
N LYS A 459 -12.02 -37.50 -11.84
CA LYS A 459 -12.55 -37.83 -10.52
C LYS A 459 -12.35 -36.68 -9.55
N SER A 460 -11.12 -36.19 -9.44
CA SER A 460 -10.76 -35.05 -8.58
C SER A 460 -11.51 -33.78 -9.00
N THR A 461 -11.62 -33.50 -10.31
CA THR A 461 -12.42 -32.38 -10.84
C THR A 461 -13.86 -32.43 -10.34
N THR A 462 -14.50 -33.61 -10.39
CA THR A 462 -15.88 -33.76 -9.90
C THR A 462 -15.99 -33.56 -8.39
N GLU A 463 -14.99 -34.01 -7.63
CA GLU A 463 -14.95 -33.82 -6.18
C GLU A 463 -14.75 -32.35 -5.82
N TYR A 464 -13.79 -31.64 -6.43
CA TYR A 464 -13.57 -30.22 -6.25
C TYR A 464 -14.77 -29.37 -6.66
N GLU A 465 -15.46 -29.71 -7.77
CA GLU A 465 -16.66 -28.98 -8.18
C GLU A 465 -17.74 -29.02 -7.10
N LYS A 466 -17.93 -30.18 -6.45
CA LYS A 466 -18.89 -30.31 -5.34
C LYS A 466 -18.52 -29.41 -4.16
N VAL A 467 -17.22 -29.32 -3.81
CA VAL A 467 -16.74 -28.44 -2.71
C VAL A 467 -16.96 -27.00 -3.10
N TYR A 468 -16.59 -26.61 -4.33
CA TYR A 468 -16.76 -25.28 -4.85
C TYR A 468 -18.21 -24.81 -4.79
N GLU A 469 -19.14 -25.59 -5.40
CA GLU A 469 -20.56 -25.23 -5.48
C GLU A 469 -21.28 -25.24 -4.12
N LYS A 470 -20.97 -26.23 -3.27
CA LYS A 470 -21.67 -26.38 -2.00
C LYS A 470 -21.18 -25.45 -0.90
N ALA A 471 -19.93 -25.07 -0.92
CA ALA A 471 -19.30 -24.30 0.15
C ALA A 471 -18.61 -23.02 -0.33
N TYR A 472 -17.48 -23.10 -1.06
CA TYR A 472 -16.65 -21.95 -1.38
C TYR A 472 -17.41 -20.81 -2.05
N SER A 473 -18.20 -21.10 -3.10
CA SER A 473 -18.94 -20.08 -3.87
C SER A 473 -19.96 -19.27 -3.05
N LYS A 474 -20.32 -19.74 -1.86
CA LYS A 474 -21.28 -19.10 -0.96
C LYS A 474 -20.62 -18.25 0.12
N LEU A 475 -19.33 -18.49 0.41
CA LEU A 475 -18.64 -17.84 1.53
C LEU A 475 -18.57 -16.32 1.39
N TYR A 476 -18.27 -15.82 0.21
CA TYR A 476 -18.26 -14.38 -0.02
C TYR A 476 -19.59 -13.70 0.34
N GLY A 477 -20.72 -14.31 -0.11
CA GLY A 477 -22.06 -13.78 0.19
C GLY A 477 -22.33 -13.77 1.70
N LEU A 478 -21.98 -14.85 2.39
CA LEU A 478 -22.15 -14.96 3.85
C LEU A 478 -21.29 -13.91 4.58
N CYS A 479 -20.00 -13.83 4.27
CA CYS A 479 -19.10 -12.84 4.89
C CYS A 479 -19.54 -11.40 4.62
N LYS A 480 -20.06 -11.14 3.41
CA LYS A 480 -20.58 -9.82 3.05
C LYS A 480 -21.83 -9.44 3.85
N THR A 481 -22.74 -10.39 4.08
CA THR A 481 -23.94 -10.17 4.92
C THR A 481 -23.52 -9.85 6.36
N LEU A 482 -22.65 -10.66 6.96
CA LEU A 482 -22.16 -10.43 8.33
C LEU A 482 -21.40 -9.08 8.48
N ARG A 483 -20.69 -8.67 7.44
CA ARG A 483 -20.03 -7.34 7.45
C ARG A 483 -21.04 -6.21 7.42
N LYS A 484 -22.07 -6.30 6.57
CA LYS A 484 -23.12 -5.29 6.49
C LYS A 484 -23.90 -5.15 7.78
N GLU A 485 -24.27 -6.28 8.40
CA GLU A 485 -24.95 -6.28 9.70
C GLU A 485 -24.15 -5.52 10.76
N ARG A 486 -22.81 -5.72 10.82
CA ARG A 486 -21.95 -4.95 11.72
C ARG A 486 -21.84 -3.46 11.36
N GLU A 487 -21.72 -3.13 10.06
CA GLU A 487 -21.69 -1.74 9.60
C GLU A 487 -23.00 -1.02 9.93
N GLU A 488 -24.16 -1.70 9.80
CA GLU A 488 -25.47 -1.20 10.15
C GLU A 488 -25.62 -1.02 11.68
N GLU A 489 -25.11 -1.95 12.49
CA GLU A 489 -25.06 -1.83 13.95
C GLU A 489 -24.17 -0.65 14.41
N GLU A 490 -22.96 -0.50 13.82
CA GLU A 490 -22.08 0.63 14.07
C GLU A 490 -22.71 1.98 13.65
N GLU A 491 -23.40 2.04 12.51
CA GLU A 491 -24.15 3.22 12.06
C GLU A 491 -25.36 3.53 12.97
N GLU A 492 -26.05 2.52 13.50
CA GLU A 492 -27.15 2.69 14.46
C GLU A 492 -26.62 3.16 15.82
N GLU A 493 -25.49 2.64 16.31
CA GLU A 493 -24.83 3.11 17.53
C GLU A 493 -24.38 4.58 17.36
N ASP A 494 -23.73 4.92 16.24
CA ASP A 494 -23.36 6.31 15.91
C ASP A 494 -24.59 7.22 15.76
N ALA A 495 -25.69 6.72 15.21
CA ALA A 495 -26.93 7.48 15.08
C ALA A 495 -27.63 7.70 16.44
N ILE A 496 -27.54 6.72 17.35
CA ILE A 496 -28.05 6.83 18.73
C ILE A 496 -27.22 7.85 19.50
N ASP A 497 -25.89 7.80 19.36
CA ASP A 497 -24.97 8.76 19.99
C ASP A 497 -25.15 10.17 19.41
N ASN A 498 -25.29 10.30 18.10
CA ASN A 498 -25.61 11.56 17.44
C ASN A 498 -27.03 12.11 17.80
N ASN A 499 -28.02 11.23 18.04
CA ASN A 499 -29.33 11.63 18.53
C ASN A 499 -29.30 11.98 20.03
N ALA A 500 -28.48 11.30 20.83
CA ALA A 500 -28.23 11.69 22.22
C ALA A 500 -27.53 13.05 22.32
N VAL A 501 -26.56 13.30 21.43
CA VAL A 501 -25.91 14.62 21.28
C VAL A 501 -26.87 15.68 20.77
N LYS A 502 -27.76 15.35 19.79
CA LYS A 502 -28.81 16.26 19.31
C LYS A 502 -29.89 16.54 20.36
N LYS A 503 -30.30 15.56 21.17
CA LYS A 503 -31.23 15.75 22.28
C LYS A 503 -30.63 16.58 23.40
N ARG A 504 -29.31 16.46 23.68
CA ARG A 504 -28.60 17.37 24.59
C ARG A 504 -28.47 18.78 24.03
N LYS A 505 -28.33 18.95 22.68
CA LYS A 505 -28.34 20.26 22.01
C LYS A 505 -29.72 20.91 21.88
N ALA A 506 -30.82 20.15 21.91
CA ALA A 506 -32.19 20.69 21.82
C ALA A 506 -32.77 21.18 23.16
N SER A 507 -32.06 20.95 24.29
CA SER A 507 -32.42 21.52 25.60
C SER A 507 -31.64 22.78 25.97
N ASP A 508 -30.73 23.25 25.10
CA ASP A 508 -29.93 24.46 25.29
C ASP A 508 -29.98 25.36 24.04
N ASP A 509 -31.18 25.89 23.72
CA ASP A 509 -31.32 27.03 22.81
C ASP A 509 -31.03 28.31 23.59
N THR A 510 -29.86 28.78 23.47
CA THR A 510 -29.33 30.15 23.45
C THR A 510 -27.89 30.16 23.98
N VAL A 511 -26.89 30.02 23.10
CA VAL A 511 -25.63 30.79 23.18
C VAL A 511 -24.85 30.56 21.86
N SER A 512 -24.44 31.65 21.27
CA SER A 512 -23.59 31.80 20.08
C SER A 512 -22.30 30.97 20.12
N ILE A 513 -22.00 30.39 18.94
CA ILE A 513 -20.73 29.64 18.73
C ILE A 513 -19.58 30.65 18.64
N ASP A 514 -18.95 30.91 19.79
CA ASP A 514 -17.57 31.34 19.84
C ASP A 514 -16.71 30.10 20.23
N LYS A 515 -15.66 29.86 19.46
CA LYS A 515 -14.63 28.85 19.79
C LYS A 515 -13.98 29.25 21.12
N CYS A 516 -14.43 28.66 22.23
CA CYS A 516 -13.71 28.65 23.48
C CYS A 516 -13.15 27.27 23.71
N ASP A 517 -11.83 27.13 23.59
CA ASP A 517 -11.05 26.11 24.27
C ASP A 517 -11.37 26.25 25.78
N ASP A 518 -12.06 25.26 26.33
CA ASP A 518 -12.34 25.23 27.78
C ASP A 518 -11.07 24.82 28.52
N SER A 519 -10.19 25.81 28.78
CA SER A 519 -8.96 25.68 29.57
C SER A 519 -9.23 25.41 31.06
N SER A 520 -10.49 25.19 31.48
CA SER A 520 -10.90 25.01 32.87
C SER A 520 -10.95 23.55 33.34
N THR A 521 -10.85 22.56 32.44
CA THR A 521 -10.92 21.13 32.81
C THR A 521 -9.53 20.51 32.91
N LEU A 522 -9.25 19.83 34.03
CA LEU A 522 -8.01 19.06 34.23
C LEU A 522 -8.05 17.81 33.36
N LYS A 523 -7.06 17.64 32.45
CA LYS A 523 -6.91 16.47 31.58
C LYS A 523 -6.08 15.41 32.27
N ILE A 524 -6.54 14.16 32.24
CA ILE A 524 -5.86 13.01 32.82
C ILE A 524 -5.27 12.14 31.72
N ALA A 525 -3.97 11.88 31.80
CA ALA A 525 -3.16 11.09 30.86
C ALA A 525 -2.55 9.86 31.56
N PRO A 526 -3.21 8.70 31.58
CA PRO A 526 -2.59 7.47 32.08
C PRO A 526 -1.34 7.10 31.28
N SER A 527 -0.19 6.87 31.97
CA SER A 527 1.05 6.44 31.33
C SER A 527 1.09 4.92 31.20
N LEU A 528 1.26 4.46 29.95
CA LEU A 528 1.41 3.03 29.63
C LEU A 528 2.72 2.41 30.15
N LEU A 529 3.68 3.22 30.60
CA LEU A 529 4.89 2.73 31.27
C LEU A 529 4.56 2.00 32.57
N ALA A 530 3.44 2.31 33.20
CA ALA A 530 2.96 1.63 34.42
C ALA A 530 1.92 0.54 34.15
N ALA A 531 1.62 0.24 32.91
CA ALA A 531 0.68 -0.82 32.53
C ALA A 531 1.09 -2.17 33.13
N PRO A 532 0.14 -2.99 33.64
CA PRO A 532 0.46 -4.26 34.29
C PRO A 532 1.09 -5.30 33.36
N ASP A 533 0.83 -5.18 32.04
CA ASP A 533 1.36 -6.07 31.00
C ASP A 533 1.81 -5.27 29.77
N HIS A 534 3.11 -5.10 29.62
CA HIS A 534 3.71 -4.41 28.48
C HIS A 534 3.61 -5.22 27.17
N ALA A 535 3.31 -6.51 27.22
CA ALA A 535 3.04 -7.32 26.04
C ALA A 535 1.61 -7.11 25.51
N ASN A 536 0.71 -6.53 26.33
CA ASN A 536 -0.70 -6.30 25.98
C ASN A 536 -1.16 -4.86 26.26
N LEU A 537 -0.50 -3.90 25.65
CA LEU A 537 -0.81 -2.47 25.81
C LEU A 537 -2.18 -2.08 25.25
N ILE A 538 -2.73 -2.86 24.32
CA ILE A 538 -4.08 -2.65 23.80
C ILE A 538 -5.11 -2.77 24.93
N SER A 539 -5.00 -3.80 25.77
CA SER A 539 -5.89 -3.96 26.93
C SER A 539 -5.77 -2.79 27.91
N ALA A 540 -4.54 -2.38 28.27
CA ALA A 540 -4.33 -1.25 29.17
C ALA A 540 -4.89 0.06 28.60
N THR A 541 -4.74 0.28 27.30
CA THR A 541 -5.28 1.45 26.60
C THR A 541 -6.81 1.43 26.58
N SER A 542 -7.44 0.28 26.29
CA SER A 542 -8.89 0.14 26.37
C SER A 542 -9.43 0.46 27.77
N ILE A 543 -8.84 -0.15 28.80
CA ILE A 543 -9.22 0.11 30.20
C ILE A 543 -9.14 1.62 30.53
N ALA A 544 -8.06 2.30 30.10
CA ALA A 544 -7.92 3.73 30.35
C ALA A 544 -8.95 4.59 29.62
N LEU A 545 -9.25 4.26 28.35
CA LEU A 545 -10.28 4.96 27.56
C LEU A 545 -11.68 4.71 28.09
N ASP A 546 -12.02 3.47 28.45
CA ASP A 546 -13.31 3.10 29.09
C ASP A 546 -13.46 3.79 30.46
N ALA A 547 -12.35 4.06 31.14
CA ALA A 547 -12.30 4.88 32.33
C ALA A 547 -12.37 6.39 32.07
N SER A 548 -12.59 6.79 30.81
CA SER A 548 -12.71 8.19 30.36
C SER A 548 -11.42 9.01 30.50
N ALA A 549 -10.25 8.39 30.26
CA ALA A 549 -8.99 9.13 30.13
C ALA A 549 -9.06 10.13 28.97
N ASP A 550 -8.50 11.33 29.18
CA ASP A 550 -8.48 12.37 28.12
C ASP A 550 -7.37 12.10 27.10
N TRP A 551 -6.20 11.66 27.57
CA TRP A 551 -5.03 11.33 26.76
C TRP A 551 -4.48 9.95 27.16
N ILE A 552 -3.68 9.35 26.29
CA ILE A 552 -2.89 8.15 26.59
C ILE A 552 -1.43 8.53 26.44
N HIS A 553 -0.68 8.49 27.54
CA HIS A 553 0.73 8.84 27.57
C HIS A 553 1.62 7.64 27.22
N VAL A 554 2.51 7.81 26.27
CA VAL A 554 3.38 6.74 25.73
C VAL A 554 4.84 7.20 25.80
N ASP A 555 5.59 6.61 26.72
CA ASP A 555 7.01 6.87 26.92
C ASP A 555 7.88 6.08 25.95
N VAL A 556 8.54 6.76 25.02
CA VAL A 556 9.43 6.17 24.02
C VAL A 556 10.88 6.41 24.44
N PHE A 557 11.56 5.36 24.90
CA PHE A 557 12.93 5.40 25.39
C PHE A 557 13.85 4.53 24.53
N ASP A 558 15.03 5.05 24.18
CA ASP A 558 15.97 4.42 23.26
C ASP A 558 17.14 3.68 23.93
N GLY A 559 17.23 3.73 25.25
CA GLY A 559 18.35 3.14 25.98
C GLY A 559 19.66 3.94 25.89
N GLN A 560 19.65 5.11 25.23
CA GLN A 560 20.80 6.01 25.08
C GLN A 560 20.57 7.31 25.84
N PHE A 561 19.45 7.98 25.64
CA PHE A 561 19.08 9.18 26.37
C PHE A 561 18.77 8.87 27.84
N VAL A 562 18.09 7.76 28.07
CA VAL A 562 17.87 7.13 29.40
C VAL A 562 18.28 5.66 29.35
N PRO A 563 18.78 5.05 30.46
CA PRO A 563 19.32 3.69 30.44
C PRO A 563 18.24 2.59 30.43
N VAL A 564 17.11 2.86 29.77
CA VAL A 564 15.96 1.94 29.64
C VAL A 564 15.43 2.01 28.23
N VAL A 565 15.03 0.87 27.66
CA VAL A 565 14.31 0.78 26.38
C VAL A 565 12.84 0.46 26.66
N THR A 566 11.91 1.17 26.03
CA THR A 566 10.48 0.92 26.21
C THR A 566 9.78 0.67 24.88
N PHE A 567 8.97 1.62 24.41
CA PHE A 567 8.15 1.52 23.24
C PHE A 567 8.81 2.19 22.03
N GLY A 568 8.37 1.83 20.84
CA GLY A 568 8.87 2.41 19.62
C GLY A 568 7.73 2.81 18.66
N PRO A 569 8.07 3.32 17.45
CA PRO A 569 7.07 3.74 16.46
C PRO A 569 6.03 2.66 16.14
N SER A 570 6.43 1.39 16.03
CA SER A 570 5.53 0.27 15.75
C SER A 570 4.46 0.05 16.82
N THR A 571 4.80 0.32 18.09
CA THR A 571 3.84 0.25 19.21
C THR A 571 2.80 1.36 19.08
N VAL A 572 3.23 2.60 18.84
CA VAL A 572 2.30 3.75 18.69
C VAL A 572 1.43 3.58 17.44
N GLN A 573 1.98 3.07 16.34
CA GLN A 573 1.21 2.72 15.15
C GLN A 573 0.14 1.65 15.44
N SER A 574 0.48 0.66 16.27
CA SER A 574 -0.47 -0.38 16.68
C SER A 574 -1.58 0.19 17.58
N LEU A 575 -1.25 1.06 18.53
CA LEU A 575 -2.24 1.77 19.34
C LEU A 575 -3.16 2.64 18.45
N ARG A 576 -2.60 3.39 17.51
CA ARG A 576 -3.40 4.23 16.58
C ARG A 576 -4.35 3.41 15.71
N ARG A 577 -3.92 2.22 15.25
CA ARG A 577 -4.79 1.33 14.46
C ARG A 577 -5.96 0.77 15.26
N ASN A 578 -5.73 0.45 16.53
CA ASN A 578 -6.77 -0.10 17.41
C ASN A 578 -7.66 0.98 18.03
N PHE A 579 -7.14 2.19 18.19
CA PHE A 579 -7.84 3.33 18.79
C PHE A 579 -7.69 4.57 17.89
N PRO A 580 -8.41 4.64 16.77
CA PRO A 580 -8.24 5.69 15.76
C PRO A 580 -8.49 7.11 16.27
N THR A 581 -9.36 7.28 17.25
CA THR A 581 -9.77 8.58 17.84
C THR A 581 -9.04 8.93 19.13
N ALA A 582 -8.31 7.99 19.74
CA ALA A 582 -7.61 8.25 21.01
C ALA A 582 -6.55 9.34 20.85
N PHE A 583 -6.41 10.20 21.85
CA PHE A 583 -5.32 11.17 21.91
C PHE A 583 -4.06 10.49 22.44
N LEU A 584 -3.11 10.19 21.54
CA LEU A 584 -1.83 9.57 21.86
C LEU A 584 -0.78 10.66 22.09
N ASP A 585 -0.38 10.86 23.33
CA ASP A 585 0.66 11.79 23.77
C ASP A 585 2.00 11.03 23.87
N CYS A 586 2.89 11.25 22.90
CA CYS A 586 4.15 10.54 22.78
C CYS A 586 5.30 11.35 23.35
N HIS A 587 5.92 10.86 24.41
CA HIS A 587 7.06 11.45 25.08
C HIS A 587 8.36 10.77 24.62
N LEU A 588 9.21 11.51 23.90
CA LEU A 588 10.46 11.01 23.31
C LEU A 588 11.64 11.32 24.24
N SER A 589 12.01 10.41 25.12
CA SER A 589 13.31 10.41 25.82
C SER A 589 14.34 9.64 24.98
N CYS A 590 14.69 10.23 23.83
CA CYS A 590 15.55 9.63 22.81
C CYS A 590 16.66 10.61 22.39
N GLN A 591 17.85 10.08 22.12
CA GLN A 591 18.99 10.91 21.69
C GLN A 591 18.79 11.51 20.29
N ASN A 592 18.03 10.81 19.41
CA ASN A 592 17.67 11.32 18.08
C ASN A 592 16.15 11.29 17.90
N PRO A 593 15.40 12.28 18.41
CA PRO A 593 13.94 12.31 18.32
C PRO A 593 13.43 12.41 16.86
N GLU A 594 14.18 13.07 15.97
CA GLU A 594 13.81 13.22 14.57
C GLU A 594 13.66 11.87 13.87
N PHE A 595 14.57 10.93 14.14
CA PHE A 595 14.48 9.57 13.60
C PHE A 595 13.15 8.89 13.96
N TYR A 596 12.70 8.98 15.21
CA TYR A 596 11.45 8.36 15.66
C TYR A 596 10.22 9.02 15.05
N ILE A 597 10.25 10.35 14.91
CA ILE A 597 9.18 11.13 14.27
C ILE A 597 9.02 10.71 12.81
N GLU A 598 10.12 10.62 12.06
CA GLU A 598 10.12 10.26 10.64
C GLU A 598 9.75 8.78 10.39
N ASN A 599 10.03 7.90 11.34
CA ASN A 599 9.77 6.47 11.21
C ASN A 599 8.44 6.00 11.81
N GLY A 600 7.44 6.89 11.85
CA GLY A 600 6.03 6.54 12.07
C GLY A 600 5.36 7.20 13.27
N LEU A 601 6.08 7.88 14.17
CA LEU A 601 5.44 8.64 15.24
C LEU A 601 4.76 9.91 14.71
N GLY A 602 5.37 10.60 13.74
CA GLY A 602 4.80 11.78 13.12
C GLY A 602 3.39 11.57 12.56
N GLU A 603 3.08 10.36 12.08
CA GLU A 603 1.76 10.04 11.53
C GLU A 603 0.80 9.51 12.60
N SER A 604 1.31 8.78 13.60
CA SER A 604 0.49 8.00 14.54
C SER A 604 0.18 8.72 15.84
N ALA A 605 1.07 9.60 16.32
CA ALA A 605 0.85 10.39 17.53
C ALA A 605 -0.23 11.46 17.33
N SER A 606 -0.80 11.96 18.43
CA SER A 606 -1.62 13.19 18.46
C SER A 606 -0.77 14.38 18.91
N GLN A 607 0.12 14.16 19.86
CA GLN A 607 1.11 15.08 20.37
C GLN A 607 2.48 14.40 20.43
N ILE A 608 3.53 15.16 20.16
CA ILE A 608 4.92 14.68 20.23
C ILE A 608 5.71 15.65 21.12
N SER A 609 6.27 15.11 22.18
CA SER A 609 7.11 15.83 23.14
C SER A 609 8.56 15.35 23.03
N PHE A 610 9.50 16.28 22.86
CA PHE A 610 10.93 16.00 22.78
C PHE A 610 11.72 16.78 23.83
N HIS A 611 12.89 16.30 24.18
CA HIS A 611 13.78 16.95 25.13
C HIS A 611 14.70 17.98 24.46
N PRO A 612 14.88 19.19 25.02
CA PRO A 612 15.80 20.20 24.47
C PRO A 612 17.26 19.72 24.51
N GLU A 613 17.62 18.82 25.41
CA GLU A 613 18.96 18.22 25.52
C GLU A 613 19.29 17.30 24.33
N ALA A 614 18.29 16.77 23.64
CA ALA A 614 18.46 15.97 22.42
C ALA A 614 18.52 16.82 21.13
N VAL A 615 18.27 18.14 21.23
CA VAL A 615 18.23 19.07 20.11
C VAL A 615 18.97 20.35 20.53
N GLU A 616 20.23 20.47 20.17
CA GLU A 616 21.17 21.39 20.82
C GLU A 616 20.85 22.89 20.62
N THR A 617 20.46 23.29 19.41
CA THR A 617 20.34 24.72 19.07
C THR A 617 18.89 25.19 19.01
N PHE A 618 18.65 26.46 19.26
CA PHE A 618 17.34 27.10 19.05
C PHE A 618 16.79 26.87 17.62
N THR A 619 17.66 26.98 16.63
CA THR A 619 17.26 26.81 15.22
C THR A 619 16.77 25.40 14.93
N GLU A 620 17.40 24.39 15.52
CA GLU A 620 16.99 22.98 15.37
C GLU A 620 15.71 22.69 16.16
N ARG A 621 15.58 23.20 17.39
CA ARG A 621 14.35 23.10 18.20
C ARG A 621 13.16 23.72 17.47
N LYS A 622 13.38 24.92 16.87
CA LYS A 622 12.37 25.59 16.06
C LYS A 622 11.96 24.73 14.86
N LYS A 623 12.91 24.24 14.07
CA LYS A 623 12.63 23.34 12.93
C LYS A 623 11.90 22.07 13.36
N MET A 624 12.26 21.50 14.51
CA MET A 624 11.58 20.31 15.06
C MET A 624 10.11 20.62 15.36
N CYS A 625 9.82 21.73 16.03
CA CYS A 625 8.44 22.16 16.28
C CYS A 625 7.69 22.44 14.98
N GLU A 626 8.30 23.14 14.02
CA GLU A 626 7.71 23.39 12.70
C GLU A 626 7.43 22.08 11.95
N LYS A 627 8.34 21.12 11.99
CA LYS A 627 8.18 19.80 11.40
C LYS A 627 6.99 19.05 12.01
N ILE A 628 6.89 19.01 13.33
CA ILE A 628 5.77 18.36 14.03
C ILE A 628 4.44 19.04 13.66
N LYS A 629 4.40 20.39 13.72
CA LYS A 629 3.15 21.14 13.49
C LYS A 629 2.72 21.17 12.03
N PHE A 630 3.62 21.50 11.13
CA PHE A 630 3.24 21.85 9.76
C PHE A 630 3.42 20.69 8.78
N GLN A 631 4.44 19.83 9.00
CA GLN A 631 4.64 18.68 8.14
C GLN A 631 3.72 17.51 8.52
N TYR A 632 3.60 17.24 9.83
CA TYR A 632 2.80 16.10 10.32
C TYR A 632 1.41 16.49 10.82
N ASN A 633 1.11 17.79 10.94
CA ASN A 633 -0.15 18.31 11.49
C ASN A 633 -0.45 17.73 12.88
N LYS A 634 0.55 17.76 13.78
CA LYS A 634 0.48 17.26 15.15
C LYS A 634 0.76 18.38 16.14
N ARG A 635 0.36 18.18 17.39
CA ARG A 635 0.72 19.09 18.47
C ARG A 635 2.20 18.91 18.83
N ALA A 636 2.92 20.02 18.92
CA ALA A 636 4.31 20.04 19.35
C ALA A 636 4.42 20.33 20.85
N SER A 637 5.18 19.52 21.55
CA SER A 637 5.45 19.66 22.98
C SER A 637 6.95 19.58 23.25
N MET A 638 7.39 20.22 24.33
CA MET A 638 8.77 20.13 24.83
C MET A 638 8.77 19.57 26.24
N SER A 639 9.60 18.55 26.51
CA SER A 639 9.76 17.91 27.80
C SER A 639 10.96 18.53 28.54
N ILE A 640 10.73 19.03 29.75
CA ILE A 640 11.74 19.71 30.59
C ILE A 640 12.13 18.79 31.73
N ASN A 641 13.38 18.37 31.80
CA ASN A 641 13.89 17.56 32.91
C ASN A 641 13.92 18.32 34.25
N PRO A 642 13.89 17.64 35.42
CA PRO A 642 14.01 18.29 36.69
C PRO A 642 15.30 19.13 36.83
N SER A 643 16.41 18.66 36.27
CA SER A 643 17.72 19.32 36.32
C SER A 643 17.94 20.44 35.29
N THR A 644 17.04 20.63 34.31
CA THR A 644 17.23 21.57 33.20
C THR A 644 16.53 22.89 33.50
N GLU A 645 17.25 24.00 33.47
CA GLU A 645 16.67 25.31 33.67
C GLU A 645 15.86 25.76 32.43
N LEU A 646 14.75 26.47 32.65
CA LEU A 646 13.87 26.92 31.54
C LEU A 646 14.59 27.82 30.55
N GLU A 647 15.56 28.63 31.01
CA GLU A 647 16.36 29.55 30.21
C GLU A 647 17.23 28.82 29.18
N ASP A 648 17.66 27.61 29.49
CA ASP A 648 18.53 26.82 28.59
C ASP A 648 17.75 26.09 27.50
N THR A 649 16.40 26.12 27.54
CA THR A 649 15.54 25.29 26.70
C THR A 649 14.99 26.02 25.46
N SER A 650 15.06 27.36 25.42
CA SER A 650 14.36 28.21 24.45
C SER A 650 12.83 28.06 24.46
N VAL A 651 12.26 27.56 25.56
CA VAL A 651 10.82 27.30 25.67
C VAL A 651 10.01 28.59 25.55
N PHE A 652 10.51 29.70 26.12
CA PHE A 652 9.79 30.96 26.09
C PHE A 652 9.75 31.58 24.69
N GLU A 653 10.85 31.52 23.93
CA GLU A 653 10.92 31.99 22.56
C GLU A 653 10.01 31.14 21.65
N LEU A 654 9.96 29.83 21.83
CA LEU A 654 9.09 28.95 21.05
C LEU A 654 7.61 29.15 21.37
N LEU A 655 7.26 29.48 22.63
CA LEU A 655 5.92 29.88 23.03
C LEU A 655 5.49 31.23 22.39
N GLU A 656 6.36 32.21 22.36
CA GLU A 656 6.11 33.50 21.70
C GLU A 656 5.88 33.34 20.18
N LEU A 657 6.54 32.36 19.55
CA LEU A 657 6.35 32.03 18.14
C LEU A 657 5.12 31.14 17.88
N ASN A 658 4.34 30.77 18.91
CA ASN A 658 3.22 29.83 18.84
C ASN A 658 3.61 28.47 18.24
N LEU A 659 4.84 28.03 18.51
CA LEU A 659 5.36 26.74 18.00
C LEU A 659 5.18 25.59 18.99
N LEU A 660 4.85 25.86 20.26
CA LEU A 660 4.51 24.84 21.26
C LEU A 660 3.03 24.90 21.62
N ASP A 661 2.38 23.73 21.60
CA ASP A 661 1.00 23.53 22.05
C ASP A 661 0.91 23.02 23.49
N CYS A 662 2.02 22.41 23.96
CA CYS A 662 2.15 21.88 25.31
C CYS A 662 3.60 22.01 25.80
N VAL A 663 3.78 22.11 27.12
CA VAL A 663 5.08 21.96 27.78
C VAL A 663 4.92 20.85 28.84
N ASN A 664 5.67 19.76 28.66
CA ASN A 664 5.71 18.64 29.60
C ASN A 664 6.81 18.85 30.64
N VAL A 665 6.45 19.14 31.87
CA VAL A 665 7.40 19.30 32.99
C VAL A 665 7.53 17.99 33.72
N LEU A 666 8.71 17.37 33.63
CA LEU A 666 8.99 16.16 34.38
C LEU A 666 9.18 16.49 35.87
N ALA A 667 8.41 15.85 36.70
CA ALA A 667 8.51 15.99 38.17
C ALA A 667 9.31 14.84 38.79
N VAL A 668 9.88 13.96 37.95
CA VAL A 668 10.77 12.85 38.35
C VAL A 668 11.88 12.71 37.29
N GLN A 669 12.95 12.02 37.64
CA GLN A 669 13.98 11.69 36.63
C GLN A 669 13.40 10.71 35.60
N PRO A 670 13.58 10.96 34.26
CA PRO A 670 13.06 10.06 33.25
C PRO A 670 13.73 8.67 33.34
N GLY A 671 12.96 7.62 33.01
CA GLY A 671 13.46 6.24 32.91
C GLY A 671 12.68 5.20 33.69
N PHE A 672 12.17 5.52 34.89
CA PHE A 672 11.45 4.54 35.74
C PHE A 672 10.16 5.12 36.30
N GLY A 673 9.09 4.30 36.31
CA GLY A 673 7.82 4.65 36.94
C GLY A 673 7.86 4.49 38.49
N GLY A 674 6.92 5.14 39.19
CA GLY A 674 6.73 4.97 40.64
C GLY A 674 7.65 5.81 41.51
N GLN A 675 8.26 6.87 40.95
CA GLN A 675 9.09 7.81 41.73
C GLN A 675 8.23 8.88 42.42
N THR A 676 8.79 9.49 43.47
CA THR A 676 8.16 10.60 44.20
C THR A 676 8.36 11.93 43.48
N LEU A 677 7.31 12.75 43.39
CA LEU A 677 7.33 14.07 42.77
C LEU A 677 8.38 14.97 43.47
N GLN A 678 9.20 15.63 42.66
CA GLN A 678 10.19 16.63 43.05
C GLN A 678 9.54 18.01 43.13
N PRO A 679 9.43 18.67 44.28
CA PRO A 679 8.71 19.95 44.41
C PRO A 679 9.27 21.09 43.56
N ASP A 680 10.56 21.08 43.24
CA ASP A 680 11.21 22.11 42.41
C ASP A 680 10.64 22.17 40.98
N ALA A 681 10.10 21.03 40.47
CA ALA A 681 9.42 21.00 39.21
C ALA A 681 8.18 21.91 39.17
N LEU A 682 7.48 22.07 40.30
CA LEU A 682 6.29 22.92 40.37
C LEU A 682 6.60 24.42 40.25
N GLU A 683 7.81 24.86 40.62
CA GLU A 683 8.25 26.23 40.35
C GLU A 683 8.40 26.51 38.86
N LYS A 684 8.85 25.53 38.06
CA LYS A 684 8.87 25.63 36.59
C LYS A 684 7.45 25.76 36.04
N VAL A 685 6.51 24.97 36.55
CA VAL A 685 5.08 25.04 36.17
C VAL A 685 4.51 26.44 36.43
N LYS A 686 4.76 27.01 37.65
CA LYS A 686 4.32 28.38 37.97
C LYS A 686 4.87 29.44 37.04
N ARG A 687 6.16 29.33 36.72
CA ARG A 687 6.86 30.27 35.81
C ARG A 687 6.29 30.15 34.38
N LEU A 688 6.06 28.96 33.87
CA LEU A 688 5.46 28.72 32.55
C LEU A 688 4.03 29.27 32.51
N ARG A 689 3.19 29.00 33.54
CA ARG A 689 1.81 29.49 33.61
C ARG A 689 1.74 31.01 33.75
N ALA A 690 2.70 31.65 34.44
CA ALA A 690 2.83 33.10 34.50
C ALA A 690 3.09 33.72 33.11
N ARG A 691 3.86 33.02 32.27
CA ARG A 691 4.24 33.47 30.93
C ARG A 691 3.15 33.21 29.88
N SER A 692 2.47 32.05 29.93
CA SER A 692 1.38 31.69 29.02
C SER A 692 0.12 31.27 29.78
N LYS A 693 -1.02 31.90 29.44
CA LYS A 693 -2.32 31.57 30.03
C LYS A 693 -3.03 30.42 29.29
N THR A 694 -2.62 30.15 28.04
CA THR A 694 -3.36 29.28 27.12
C THR A 694 -2.63 27.98 26.78
N VAL A 695 -1.30 27.91 26.91
CA VAL A 695 -0.56 26.67 26.60
C VAL A 695 -0.94 25.56 27.57
N ASP A 696 -1.06 24.32 27.09
CA ASP A 696 -1.18 23.18 27.98
C ASP A 696 0.14 22.97 28.76
N ILE A 697 0.06 22.90 30.09
CA ILE A 697 1.19 22.57 30.94
C ILE A 697 0.89 21.22 31.58
N GLN A 698 1.70 20.25 31.18
CA GLN A 698 1.63 18.86 31.60
C GLN A 698 2.65 18.63 32.72
N VAL A 699 2.27 17.91 33.75
CA VAL A 699 3.19 17.43 34.80
C VAL A 699 3.26 15.92 34.72
N ASP A 700 4.48 15.39 34.57
CA ASP A 700 4.74 13.99 34.36
C ASP A 700 5.63 13.41 35.45
N GLY A 701 5.08 12.42 36.14
CA GLY A 701 5.74 11.68 37.23
C GLY A 701 5.31 12.07 38.62
N GLY A 702 5.03 11.06 39.45
CA GLY A 702 4.71 11.20 40.86
C GLY A 702 3.33 11.79 41.18
N VAL A 703 2.43 11.87 40.20
CA VAL A 703 1.08 12.41 40.37
C VAL A 703 0.16 11.35 40.98
N ASN A 704 -0.38 11.63 42.15
CA ASN A 704 -1.35 10.86 42.93
C ASN A 704 -2.23 11.78 43.77
N LEU A 705 -3.08 11.23 44.69
CA LEU A 705 -3.98 12.05 45.51
C LEU A 705 -3.26 12.98 46.49
N GLU A 706 -2.03 12.66 46.88
CA GLU A 706 -1.25 13.48 47.83
C GLU A 706 -0.60 14.68 47.14
N THR A 707 -0.33 14.57 45.83
CA THR A 707 0.44 15.58 45.04
C THR A 707 -0.40 16.39 44.10
N ILE A 708 -1.58 15.90 43.67
CA ILE A 708 -2.41 16.51 42.63
C ILE A 708 -2.82 17.96 42.95
N GLU A 709 -3.15 18.27 44.21
CA GLU A 709 -3.57 19.62 44.62
C GLU A 709 -2.46 20.63 44.35
N SER A 710 -1.25 20.35 44.81
CA SER A 710 -0.08 21.24 44.56
C SER A 710 0.28 21.37 43.10
N VAL A 711 0.06 20.32 42.28
CA VAL A 711 0.30 20.33 40.82
C VAL A 711 -0.70 21.26 40.12
N VAL A 712 -1.99 21.18 40.48
CA VAL A 712 -3.05 22.04 39.90
C VAL A 712 -2.87 23.49 40.38
N GLU A 713 -2.56 23.74 41.67
CA GLU A 713 -2.28 25.06 42.21
C GLU A 713 -1.07 25.72 41.52
N ALA A 714 -0.04 24.95 41.17
CA ALA A 714 1.11 25.46 40.44
C ALA A 714 0.71 25.93 38.99
N GLY A 715 -0.38 25.45 38.45
CA GLY A 715 -0.92 25.88 37.17
C GLY A 715 -0.91 24.84 36.06
N ALA A 716 -0.68 23.58 36.37
CA ALA A 716 -0.85 22.49 35.43
C ALA A 716 -2.35 22.29 35.08
N ASN A 717 -2.60 21.91 33.83
CA ASN A 717 -3.94 21.53 33.35
C ASN A 717 -3.95 20.16 32.65
N VAL A 718 -2.80 19.50 32.58
CA VAL A 718 -2.67 18.12 32.14
C VAL A 718 -1.79 17.38 33.16
N VAL A 719 -2.18 16.18 33.57
CA VAL A 719 -1.40 15.37 34.50
C VAL A 719 -1.20 13.97 33.98
N VAL A 720 0.05 13.49 34.03
CA VAL A 720 0.42 12.11 33.71
C VAL A 720 0.46 11.30 35.02
N SER A 721 -0.33 10.26 35.07
CA SER A 721 -0.38 9.37 36.23
C SER A 721 -0.41 7.93 35.76
N GLY A 722 0.62 7.18 36.10
CA GLY A 722 0.74 5.77 35.72
C GLY A 722 0.48 4.83 36.88
N SER A 723 1.40 4.80 37.87
CA SER A 723 1.36 3.86 38.99
C SER A 723 0.09 3.99 39.81
N PHE A 724 -0.35 5.21 40.10
CA PHE A 724 -1.57 5.44 40.84
C PHE A 724 -2.80 4.84 40.14
N ILE A 725 -2.88 4.95 38.82
CA ILE A 725 -4.02 4.43 38.06
C ILE A 725 -3.92 2.91 37.87
N PHE A 726 -2.81 2.40 37.34
CA PHE A 726 -2.70 1.00 36.87
C PHE A 726 -2.20 0.02 37.95
N ARG A 727 -1.53 0.51 39.01
CA ARG A 727 -0.97 -0.37 40.07
C ARG A 727 -1.70 -0.21 41.40
N ASP A 728 -1.78 1.00 41.91
CA ASP A 728 -2.35 1.25 43.24
C ASP A 728 -3.89 1.12 43.21
N ASN A 729 -4.53 1.35 42.08
CA ASN A 729 -5.96 1.23 41.89
C ASN A 729 -6.32 0.22 40.78
N ALA A 730 -5.53 -0.83 40.62
CA ALA A 730 -5.80 -1.87 39.62
C ALA A 730 -7.21 -2.46 39.77
N GLY A 731 -7.98 -2.49 38.69
CA GLY A 731 -9.39 -2.88 38.65
C GLY A 731 -10.38 -1.79 39.09
N LYS A 732 -9.90 -0.56 39.39
CA LYS A 732 -10.66 0.63 39.74
C LYS A 732 -10.14 1.88 39.05
N GLU A 733 -9.65 1.70 37.82
CA GLU A 733 -8.97 2.76 37.06
C GLU A 733 -9.90 3.96 36.82
N LYS A 734 -11.20 3.70 36.63
CA LYS A 734 -12.20 4.75 36.48
C LYS A 734 -12.35 5.60 37.74
N GLU A 735 -12.44 4.96 38.93
CA GLU A 735 -12.52 5.66 40.18
C GLU A 735 -11.24 6.50 40.43
N ALA A 736 -10.07 5.96 40.07
CA ALA A 736 -8.79 6.66 40.22
C ALA A 736 -8.73 7.90 39.32
N ILE A 737 -9.16 7.81 38.06
CA ILE A 737 -9.22 8.93 37.12
C ILE A 737 -10.23 9.98 37.58
N ASP A 738 -11.41 9.57 38.04
CA ASP A 738 -12.44 10.48 38.56
C ASP A 738 -11.97 11.19 39.84
N MET A 739 -11.23 10.52 40.73
CA MET A 739 -10.63 11.15 41.91
C MET A 739 -9.61 12.22 41.53
N LEU A 740 -8.71 11.96 40.56
CA LEU A 740 -7.75 12.96 40.09
C LEU A 740 -8.47 14.14 39.42
N ARG A 741 -9.50 13.87 38.63
CA ARG A 741 -10.28 14.90 37.91
C ARG A 741 -11.09 15.80 38.86
N ALA A 742 -11.39 15.33 40.05
CA ALA A 742 -12.11 16.12 41.06
C ALA A 742 -11.35 17.37 41.55
N PHE A 743 -10.01 17.36 41.42
CA PHE A 743 -9.17 18.51 41.72
C PHE A 743 -9.20 19.49 40.52
N ARG A 744 -10.20 20.38 40.53
CA ARG A 744 -10.37 21.42 39.50
C ARG A 744 -9.80 22.75 40.01
N ARG A 745 -9.31 23.58 39.06
CA ARG A 745 -8.88 24.95 39.33
C ARG A 745 -10.04 25.87 39.65
#